data_8270d9cd27003cc45faff7379620f463
#
_entry.id   8270d9cd27003cc45faff7379620f463
#
_cell.length_a   1.000
_cell.length_b   1.000
_cell.length_c   1.000
_cell.angle_alpha   90.00
_cell.angle_beta   90.00
_cell.angle_gamma   90.00
#
_symmetry.space_group_name_H-M   'P 1'
#
loop_
_entity.id
_entity.type
_entity.pdbx_description
1 polymer ?
#
loop_
_entity_poly.entity_id
_entity_poly.type
_entity_poly.pdbx_seq_one_letter_code
_entity_poly.pdbx_strand_id
1 'polypeptide(L)'
;MKNNKEEKIIVRGARTHNLKNITVEMPRNKMICITGMSGSGKSSLAFDTIFAEGQRRYVESLSSYARQFLKQMAKPDVDEIEGLSPAISIDQKSRSNNPRSTVATITEVYDYLRVLYSRIGKPHCLECGTEIKKLSNEEIMNFVKEKAESFLASGKKKEVMGVNWTEVNIKIFAPVVRGRKGEYYQLLYDLLGKGYAKVRINGEIKNLRDRIDLAKTKKHDIDVLVDEITFHKVKDKSEDENMRLFEAVERALLESDGLVSITYNDVESVFYSAKFSCPNDGFSFPEVEPRLFSWNSPYGACETCHGLGTKHMFGDDPCDACKGLRLRPEALHVYIEADSFPPSLRGKMKGGVESEHPTPTLPLAKERGNSKTCRMNIIEAISLSAEDAFEFFGSLKLSKKEEEISGVLMKEILSRIEFLLNVGLEYISLDRRANTLSGGEAQRIRLASQLGSRLVGTLYVLDEPTIGLHQRDNERLIKTLEDLRDLGNTIIVVEHDEDTIYASDYIIDIGPKAGVHGGNVIVADDLEKLLSAPKNTSKSRTLGYLRGEIKIEIPEKRRTSEKGSIKIVGGKVFNIKNLNAEIPLGKLVSITGVSGSGKSSFMYEILHKNLQGRLERKYRTNEVYNCASFSGSEYISRVVLIDQSAIGRTPRSNLATYTGAFTYIRELFAETEEARFRGWKSNRFSFNVSSKTGGGRCEACEGNGEIAVEMHFLPTVYVTCDVCMGKRFDKETLKVKYKGKNIYEVLKMTVEEAFTFFEDIPNVFDRVKTLMDVGLGYVELGQSATTLSGGEAQRVKISSELFRPYLEKTIYLLDEPTVGLHYDDVQNLINVLNRLVDKGNTVVVIEHNMDLIKSADYLLDFGPEGGANGGTLIAKGTPEEVANTPKSYTGKYLKKVLRK
;
A
#
# COMPACT_ATOMS: atom_id res chain seq x y z
N MET A 1 -42.91 25.67 -13.78
CA MET A 1 -41.50 26.12 -13.66
C MET A 1 -41.08 25.97 -12.22
N LYS A 2 -40.42 24.84 -11.87
CA LYS A 2 -39.78 24.70 -10.58
C LYS A 2 -38.51 25.54 -10.61
N ASN A 3 -38.45 26.59 -9.75
CA ASN A 3 -37.21 27.28 -9.47
C ASN A 3 -36.17 26.28 -9.01
N ASN A 4 -35.25 25.83 -9.88
CA ASN A 4 -34.04 25.15 -9.50
C ASN A 4 -33.14 26.18 -8.78
N LYS A 5 -33.40 26.44 -7.50
CA LYS A 5 -32.34 27.00 -6.66
C LYS A 5 -31.23 25.91 -6.62
N GLU A 6 -30.11 26.18 -7.28
CA GLU A 6 -28.92 25.34 -7.13
C GLU A 6 -28.64 25.19 -5.63
N GLU A 7 -28.65 23.95 -5.15
CA GLU A 7 -28.28 23.65 -3.76
C GLU A 7 -26.80 23.99 -3.57
N LYS A 8 -26.52 24.81 -2.56
CA LYS A 8 -25.15 25.28 -2.28
C LYS A 8 -24.66 24.81 -0.91
N ILE A 9 -23.36 24.66 -0.78
CA ILE A 9 -22.67 24.62 0.51
C ILE A 9 -22.24 26.07 0.78
N ILE A 10 -22.61 26.61 1.94
CA ILE A 10 -22.30 27.99 2.32
C ILE A 10 -21.50 27.96 3.62
N VAL A 11 -20.28 28.44 3.56
CA VAL A 11 -19.39 28.63 4.71
C VAL A 11 -19.36 30.09 5.08
N ARG A 12 -19.76 30.46 6.30
CA ARG A 12 -19.75 31.84 6.79
C ARG A 12 -18.77 32.02 7.95
N GLY A 13 -17.92 33.01 7.83
CA GLY A 13 -17.06 33.44 8.93
C GLY A 13 -15.99 32.45 9.32
N ALA A 14 -15.34 31.74 8.37
CA ALA A 14 -14.28 30.82 8.67
C ALA A 14 -12.99 31.56 9.07
N ARG A 15 -12.45 31.20 10.26
CA ARG A 15 -11.23 31.77 10.87
C ARG A 15 -10.21 30.71 11.28
N THR A 16 -10.38 29.48 10.85
CA THR A 16 -9.45 28.38 11.19
C THR A 16 -8.04 28.70 10.67
N HIS A 17 -7.05 28.60 11.55
CA HIS A 17 -5.63 28.90 11.30
C HIS A 17 -5.40 30.32 10.75
N ASN A 18 -5.00 30.44 9.45
CA ASN A 18 -4.71 31.73 8.83
C ASN A 18 -5.90 32.31 8.03
N LEU A 19 -7.05 31.66 8.03
CA LEU A 19 -8.24 32.16 7.34
C LEU A 19 -8.75 33.46 7.99
N LYS A 20 -9.10 34.47 7.16
CA LYS A 20 -9.43 35.81 7.60
C LYS A 20 -10.95 36.08 7.55
N ASN A 21 -11.69 35.35 8.38
CA ASN A 21 -13.15 35.52 8.49
C ASN A 21 -13.86 35.46 7.12
N ILE A 22 -13.50 34.42 6.35
CA ILE A 22 -13.97 34.30 4.97
C ILE A 22 -15.37 33.70 4.87
N THR A 23 -16.10 34.13 3.86
CA THR A 23 -17.40 33.58 3.44
C THR A 23 -17.28 33.04 2.02
N VAL A 24 -17.69 31.77 1.81
CA VAL A 24 -17.60 31.11 0.50
C VAL A 24 -18.88 30.34 0.21
N GLU A 25 -19.39 30.48 -1.00
CA GLU A 25 -20.52 29.70 -1.53
C GLU A 25 -19.99 28.73 -2.59
N MET A 26 -20.41 27.48 -2.54
CA MET A 26 -19.98 26.40 -3.43
C MET A 26 -21.19 25.63 -3.95
N PRO A 27 -21.26 25.31 -5.25
CA PRO A 27 -22.35 24.52 -5.80
C PRO A 27 -22.24 23.06 -5.31
N ARG A 28 -23.37 22.39 -5.05
CA ARG A 28 -23.41 20.95 -4.78
C ARG A 28 -23.40 20.14 -6.08
N ASN A 29 -23.03 18.86 -5.98
CA ASN A 29 -22.98 17.92 -7.11
C ASN A 29 -22.06 18.41 -8.25
N LYS A 30 -20.99 19.08 -7.87
CA LYS A 30 -19.95 19.64 -8.75
C LYS A 30 -18.56 19.25 -8.25
N MET A 31 -17.59 19.33 -9.13
CA MET A 31 -16.17 19.22 -8.80
C MET A 31 -15.60 20.62 -8.55
N ILE A 32 -15.21 20.88 -7.31
CA ILE A 32 -14.72 22.17 -6.83
C ILE A 32 -13.23 22.06 -6.57
N CYS A 33 -12.42 22.87 -7.24
CA CYS A 33 -10.99 22.91 -7.02
C CYS A 33 -10.61 24.08 -6.10
N ILE A 34 -9.93 23.81 -4.98
CA ILE A 34 -9.37 24.83 -4.09
C ILE A 34 -7.88 24.99 -4.41
N THR A 35 -7.49 26.17 -4.89
CA THR A 35 -6.16 26.51 -5.33
C THR A 35 -5.52 27.63 -4.51
N GLY A 36 -4.24 27.94 -4.79
CA GLY A 36 -3.49 29.02 -4.14
C GLY A 36 -2.09 28.58 -3.72
N MET A 37 -1.25 29.49 -3.30
CA MET A 37 0.12 29.24 -2.88
C MET A 37 0.19 28.25 -1.71
N SER A 38 1.34 27.55 -1.54
CA SER A 38 1.59 26.72 -0.36
C SER A 38 1.50 27.58 0.91
N GLY A 39 0.75 27.10 1.94
CA GLY A 39 0.48 27.86 3.16
C GLY A 39 -0.53 29.01 3.04
N SER A 40 -1.28 29.13 1.95
CA SER A 40 -2.32 30.17 1.79
C SER A 40 -3.60 29.92 2.61
N GLY A 41 -3.86 28.68 3.08
CA GLY A 41 -5.05 28.30 3.84
C GLY A 41 -6.00 27.33 3.13
N LYS A 42 -5.57 26.73 2.01
CA LYS A 42 -6.38 25.75 1.24
C LYS A 42 -6.86 24.58 2.10
N SER A 43 -5.90 23.88 2.73
CA SER A 43 -6.20 22.74 3.59
C SER A 43 -6.97 23.15 4.85
N SER A 44 -6.73 24.36 5.36
CA SER A 44 -7.52 24.93 6.49
C SER A 44 -9.00 25.10 6.13
N LEU A 45 -9.33 25.51 4.90
CA LEU A 45 -10.72 25.58 4.45
C LEU A 45 -11.28 24.18 4.16
N ALA A 46 -10.57 23.35 3.36
CA ALA A 46 -11.08 22.07 2.90
C ALA A 46 -11.22 21.04 4.03
N PHE A 47 -10.14 20.84 4.80
CA PHE A 47 -10.04 19.77 5.80
C PHE A 47 -10.38 20.24 7.21
N ASP A 48 -9.74 21.33 7.69
CA ASP A 48 -9.88 21.76 9.07
C ASP A 48 -11.18 22.54 9.32
N THR A 49 -11.91 22.95 8.26
CA THR A 49 -13.20 23.64 8.36
C THR A 49 -14.32 22.78 7.79
N ILE A 50 -14.38 22.55 6.48
CA ILE A 50 -15.52 21.90 5.81
C ILE A 50 -15.63 20.43 6.19
N PHE A 51 -14.55 19.66 6.00
CA PHE A 51 -14.55 18.24 6.33
C PHE A 51 -14.71 18.01 7.85
N ALA A 52 -13.99 18.77 8.67
CA ALA A 52 -14.06 18.65 10.13
C ALA A 52 -15.49 18.85 10.67
N GLU A 53 -16.21 19.85 10.17
CA GLU A 53 -17.60 20.09 10.56
C GLU A 53 -18.56 19.03 10.01
N GLY A 54 -18.35 18.59 8.76
CA GLY A 54 -19.16 17.50 8.17
C GLY A 54 -19.01 16.20 8.95
N GLN A 55 -17.78 15.80 9.30
CA GLN A 55 -17.52 14.63 10.12
C GLN A 55 -18.05 14.79 11.55
N ARG A 56 -17.87 15.95 12.17
CA ARG A 56 -18.40 16.24 13.51
C ARG A 56 -19.91 16.03 13.57
N ARG A 57 -20.66 16.61 12.63
CA ARG A 57 -22.14 16.46 12.55
C ARG A 57 -22.55 15.01 12.32
N TYR A 58 -21.81 14.29 11.46
CA TYR A 58 -22.06 12.87 11.22
C TYR A 58 -21.87 12.05 12.50
N VAL A 59 -20.75 12.23 13.20
CA VAL A 59 -20.45 11.53 14.46
C VAL A 59 -21.48 11.88 15.55
N GLU A 60 -21.94 13.12 15.62
CA GLU A 60 -23.00 13.55 16.56
C GLU A 60 -24.35 12.87 16.29
N SER A 61 -24.64 12.53 15.03
CA SER A 61 -25.86 11.80 14.67
C SER A 61 -25.86 10.33 15.08
N LEU A 62 -24.70 9.77 15.43
CA LEU A 62 -24.56 8.36 15.84
C LEU A 62 -24.99 8.14 17.29
N SER A 63 -25.24 6.88 17.64
CA SER A 63 -25.57 6.48 19.01
C SER A 63 -24.44 6.84 19.99
N SER A 64 -24.78 7.06 21.27
CA SER A 64 -23.81 7.35 22.33
C SER A 64 -22.71 6.27 22.46
N TYR A 65 -23.06 5.01 22.23
CA TYR A 65 -22.12 3.90 22.21
C TYR A 65 -21.12 4.03 21.04
N ALA A 66 -21.58 4.26 19.81
CA ALA A 66 -20.72 4.42 18.65
C ALA A 66 -19.78 5.63 18.78
N ARG A 67 -20.25 6.74 19.38
CA ARG A 67 -19.43 7.95 19.63
C ARG A 67 -18.23 7.72 20.54
N GLN A 68 -18.27 6.74 21.46
CA GLN A 68 -17.15 6.42 22.34
C GLN A 68 -15.93 5.85 21.60
N PHE A 69 -16.15 5.23 20.45
CA PHE A 69 -15.10 4.61 19.63
C PHE A 69 -14.57 5.50 18.51
N LEU A 70 -15.25 6.62 18.25
CA LEU A 70 -14.86 7.54 17.17
C LEU A 70 -14.20 8.79 17.73
N LYS A 71 -13.05 9.17 17.16
CA LYS A 71 -12.37 10.40 17.53
C LYS A 71 -13.28 11.59 17.17
N GLN A 72 -13.76 12.31 18.17
CA GLN A 72 -14.51 13.54 17.93
C GLN A 72 -13.55 14.62 17.48
N MET A 73 -13.81 15.21 16.31
CA MET A 73 -13.07 16.38 15.85
C MET A 73 -13.44 17.62 16.65
N ALA A 74 -12.46 18.48 16.91
CA ALA A 74 -12.73 19.78 17.51
C ALA A 74 -13.64 20.59 16.58
N LYS A 75 -14.57 21.38 17.16
CA LYS A 75 -15.39 22.28 16.38
C LYS A 75 -14.49 23.32 15.69
N PRO A 76 -14.57 23.46 14.35
CA PRO A 76 -13.79 24.47 13.65
C PRO A 76 -14.22 25.87 14.04
N ASP A 77 -13.30 26.83 13.92
CA ASP A 77 -13.60 28.25 14.15
C ASP A 77 -14.32 28.84 12.92
N VAL A 78 -15.64 28.71 12.90
CA VAL A 78 -16.54 29.13 11.83
C VAL A 78 -17.88 29.53 12.45
N ASP A 79 -18.52 30.56 11.88
CA ASP A 79 -19.82 30.99 12.37
C ASP A 79 -20.88 29.95 12.02
N GLU A 80 -21.00 29.60 10.74
CA GLU A 80 -22.02 28.67 10.24
C GLU A 80 -21.56 27.97 8.96
N ILE A 81 -21.98 26.70 8.78
CA ILE A 81 -21.88 26.00 7.49
C ILE A 81 -23.24 25.36 7.17
N GLU A 82 -23.83 25.77 6.04
CA GLU A 82 -25.09 25.24 5.52
C GLU A 82 -24.84 24.24 4.37
N GLY A 83 -25.77 23.32 4.12
CA GLY A 83 -25.79 22.46 2.93
C GLY A 83 -24.77 21.30 2.96
N LEU A 84 -24.12 20.98 4.09
CA LEU A 84 -23.19 19.86 4.20
C LEU A 84 -23.89 18.50 4.06
N SER A 85 -23.29 17.64 3.24
CA SER A 85 -23.54 16.20 3.18
C SER A 85 -22.58 15.45 4.11
N PRO A 86 -22.82 14.15 4.39
CA PRO A 86 -21.81 13.29 5.03
C PRO A 86 -20.48 13.41 4.28
N ALA A 87 -19.40 13.67 5.03
CA ALA A 87 -18.11 13.99 4.44
C ALA A 87 -17.10 12.85 4.60
N ILE A 88 -16.36 12.56 3.54
CA ILE A 88 -15.28 11.60 3.48
C ILE A 88 -14.01 12.31 3.05
N SER A 89 -12.91 12.17 3.82
CA SER A 89 -11.61 12.71 3.44
C SER A 89 -10.67 11.62 2.92
N ILE A 90 -9.91 11.98 1.91
CA ILE A 90 -8.84 11.16 1.35
C ILE A 90 -7.56 12.00 1.38
N ASP A 91 -6.86 11.89 2.51
CA ASP A 91 -5.63 12.63 2.78
C ASP A 91 -4.37 11.78 2.49
N GLN A 92 -3.23 12.46 2.33
CA GLN A 92 -1.93 11.84 2.08
C GLN A 92 -1.25 11.30 3.36
N LYS A 93 -1.56 11.90 4.53
CA LYS A 93 -0.79 11.70 5.78
C LYS A 93 -1.06 10.38 6.50
N SER A 94 -2.19 9.74 6.29
CA SER A 94 -2.62 8.57 7.05
C SER A 94 -2.09 7.25 6.46
N ARG A 95 -0.77 7.00 6.53
CA ARG A 95 -0.21 5.67 6.22
C ARG A 95 -0.58 4.69 7.33
N SER A 96 -1.05 3.50 6.95
CA SER A 96 -1.23 2.42 7.93
C SER A 96 0.15 1.86 8.32
N ASN A 97 0.50 1.98 9.59
CA ASN A 97 1.71 1.36 10.14
C ASN A 97 1.49 -0.11 10.55
N ASN A 98 0.30 -0.67 10.31
CA ASN A 98 0.02 -2.05 10.65
C ASN A 98 0.72 -2.99 9.65
N PRO A 99 1.68 -3.82 10.09
CA PRO A 99 2.44 -4.71 9.22
C PRO A 99 1.60 -5.82 8.58
N ARG A 100 0.36 -6.02 9.05
CA ARG A 100 -0.58 -7.00 8.50
C ARG A 100 -1.43 -6.45 7.35
N SER A 101 -1.51 -5.11 7.20
CA SER A 101 -2.31 -4.48 6.14
C SER A 101 -1.62 -4.62 4.78
N THR A 102 -2.39 -5.03 3.78
CA THR A 102 -1.97 -5.15 2.37
C THR A 102 -2.94 -4.40 1.47
N VAL A 103 -2.60 -4.21 0.20
CA VAL A 103 -3.50 -3.63 -0.81
C VAL A 103 -4.83 -4.39 -0.81
N ALA A 104 -4.79 -5.72 -0.89
CA ALA A 104 -6.01 -6.54 -0.89
C ALA A 104 -6.89 -6.36 0.36
N THR A 105 -6.29 -6.11 1.54
CA THR A 105 -7.08 -5.87 2.76
C THR A 105 -7.65 -4.47 2.86
N ILE A 106 -6.95 -3.46 2.34
CA ILE A 106 -7.43 -2.07 2.33
C ILE A 106 -8.59 -1.90 1.34
N THR A 107 -8.52 -2.59 0.20
CA THR A 107 -9.58 -2.59 -0.83
C THR A 107 -10.70 -3.58 -0.55
N GLU A 108 -10.66 -4.29 0.58
CA GLU A 108 -11.60 -5.37 0.95
C GLU A 108 -11.63 -6.56 -0.02
N VAL A 109 -10.83 -6.56 -1.07
CA VAL A 109 -10.73 -7.69 -2.03
C VAL A 109 -10.42 -8.99 -1.30
N TYR A 110 -9.53 -8.95 -0.29
CA TYR A 110 -9.15 -10.14 0.48
C TYR A 110 -10.33 -10.75 1.25
N ASP A 111 -11.24 -9.93 1.75
CA ASP A 111 -12.39 -10.43 2.50
C ASP A 111 -13.36 -11.20 1.60
N TYR A 112 -13.58 -10.72 0.37
CA TYR A 112 -14.35 -11.45 -0.64
C TYR A 112 -13.62 -12.71 -1.12
N LEU A 113 -12.29 -12.66 -1.30
CA LEU A 113 -11.49 -13.82 -1.69
C LEU A 113 -11.56 -14.93 -0.64
N ARG A 114 -11.48 -14.62 0.65
CA ARG A 114 -11.64 -15.63 1.72
C ARG A 114 -12.98 -16.36 1.62
N VAL A 115 -14.06 -15.65 1.33
CA VAL A 115 -15.37 -16.25 1.13
C VAL A 115 -15.39 -17.05 -0.17
N LEU A 116 -14.85 -16.54 -1.26
CA LEU A 116 -14.77 -17.23 -2.56
C LEU A 116 -14.04 -18.57 -2.42
N TYR A 117 -12.81 -18.56 -1.84
CA TYR A 117 -12.02 -19.78 -1.65
C TYR A 117 -12.69 -20.77 -0.69
N SER A 118 -13.47 -20.31 0.28
CA SER A 118 -14.23 -21.22 1.14
C SER A 118 -15.43 -21.88 0.45
N ARG A 119 -15.99 -21.27 -0.61
CA ARG A 119 -17.20 -21.75 -1.28
C ARG A 119 -16.91 -22.62 -2.52
N ILE A 120 -15.94 -22.24 -3.32
CA ILE A 120 -15.60 -22.92 -4.58
C ILE A 120 -14.17 -23.45 -4.63
N GLY A 121 -13.35 -23.18 -3.63
CA GLY A 121 -11.98 -23.68 -3.55
C GLY A 121 -11.93 -25.19 -3.34
N LYS A 122 -11.03 -25.85 -4.07
CA LYS A 122 -10.83 -27.31 -4.01
C LYS A 122 -9.65 -27.65 -3.10
N PRO A 123 -9.89 -28.22 -1.91
CA PRO A 123 -8.80 -28.62 -1.01
C PRO A 123 -8.06 -29.84 -1.54
N HIS A 124 -6.74 -29.85 -1.32
CA HIS A 124 -5.87 -30.95 -1.70
C HIS A 124 -5.05 -31.45 -0.50
N CYS A 125 -4.80 -32.73 -0.44
CA CYS A 125 -3.99 -33.33 0.63
C CYS A 125 -2.55 -32.78 0.66
N LEU A 126 -2.04 -32.49 1.83
CA LEU A 126 -0.68 -31.99 2.01
C LEU A 126 0.39 -33.03 1.70
N GLU A 127 0.08 -34.32 1.90
CA GLU A 127 1.02 -35.44 1.75
C GLU A 127 1.03 -35.98 0.30
N CYS A 128 -0.14 -36.31 -0.25
CA CYS A 128 -0.24 -36.97 -1.55
C CYS A 128 -0.74 -36.06 -2.68
N GLY A 129 -1.21 -34.80 -2.38
CA GLY A 129 -1.68 -33.85 -3.37
C GLY A 129 -3.03 -34.22 -4.05
N THR A 130 -3.74 -35.25 -3.56
CA THR A 130 -5.05 -35.64 -4.08
C THR A 130 -6.12 -34.63 -3.66
N GLU A 131 -7.06 -34.33 -4.58
CA GLU A 131 -8.22 -33.48 -4.26
C GLU A 131 -9.10 -34.15 -3.20
N ILE A 132 -9.45 -33.38 -2.16
CA ILE A 132 -10.29 -33.84 -1.05
C ILE A 132 -11.71 -33.31 -1.25
N LYS A 133 -12.69 -34.21 -1.35
CA LYS A 133 -14.10 -33.87 -1.48
C LYS A 133 -14.85 -34.27 -0.22
N LYS A 134 -15.74 -33.44 0.25
CA LYS A 134 -16.75 -33.81 1.22
C LYS A 134 -17.93 -34.38 0.45
N LEU A 135 -18.18 -35.66 0.63
CA LEU A 135 -19.29 -36.35 -0.02
C LEU A 135 -20.46 -36.44 0.97
N SER A 136 -21.68 -36.25 0.49
CA SER A 136 -22.88 -36.61 1.25
C SER A 136 -23.03 -38.12 1.31
N ASN A 137 -23.75 -38.64 2.28
CA ASN A 137 -24.04 -40.09 2.39
C ASN A 137 -24.71 -40.63 1.10
N GLU A 138 -25.57 -39.85 0.47
CA GLU A 138 -26.23 -40.19 -0.79
C GLU A 138 -25.24 -40.25 -1.97
N GLU A 139 -24.31 -39.30 -2.04
CA GLU A 139 -23.26 -39.28 -3.07
C GLU A 139 -22.31 -40.47 -2.90
N ILE A 140 -21.91 -40.80 -1.67
CA ILE A 140 -21.11 -42.01 -1.37
C ILE A 140 -21.82 -43.25 -1.84
N MET A 141 -23.11 -43.38 -1.54
CA MET A 141 -23.95 -44.46 -2.00
C MET A 141 -23.99 -44.56 -3.53
N ASN A 142 -24.21 -43.45 -4.23
CA ASN A 142 -24.23 -43.43 -5.68
C ASN A 142 -22.91 -43.87 -6.29
N PHE A 143 -21.76 -43.35 -5.76
CA PHE A 143 -20.44 -43.77 -6.20
C PHE A 143 -20.18 -45.27 -5.94
N VAL A 144 -20.62 -45.81 -4.79
CA VAL A 144 -20.49 -47.24 -4.47
C VAL A 144 -21.28 -48.08 -5.49
N LYS A 145 -22.52 -47.69 -5.85
CA LYS A 145 -23.35 -48.34 -6.82
C LYS A 145 -22.76 -48.28 -8.24
N GLU A 146 -22.39 -47.09 -8.69
CA GLU A 146 -21.76 -46.87 -10.02
C GLU A 146 -20.50 -47.73 -10.17
N LYS A 147 -19.68 -47.77 -9.13
CA LYS A 147 -18.45 -48.60 -9.13
C LYS A 147 -18.79 -50.10 -9.17
N ALA A 148 -19.77 -50.58 -8.39
CA ALA A 148 -20.24 -51.95 -8.41
C ALA A 148 -20.79 -52.32 -9.80
N GLU A 149 -21.59 -51.45 -10.40
CA GLU A 149 -22.12 -51.64 -11.79
C GLU A 149 -20.99 -51.70 -12.81
N SER A 150 -19.94 -50.88 -12.64
CA SER A 150 -18.76 -50.90 -13.51
C SER A 150 -17.99 -52.21 -13.43
N PHE A 151 -17.91 -52.82 -12.24
CA PHE A 151 -17.33 -54.15 -12.04
C PHE A 151 -18.17 -55.22 -12.70
N LEU A 152 -19.51 -55.13 -12.65
CA LEU A 152 -20.43 -56.04 -13.32
C LEU A 152 -20.44 -55.85 -14.86
N ALA A 153 -20.23 -54.61 -15.35
CA ALA A 153 -20.20 -54.30 -16.78
C ALA A 153 -18.86 -54.63 -17.44
N SER A 154 -17.77 -54.55 -16.67
CA SER A 154 -16.40 -54.84 -17.15
C SER A 154 -16.11 -56.33 -17.38
N GLY A 155 -17.10 -57.20 -17.59
CA GLY A 155 -17.02 -58.61 -18.00
C GLY A 155 -16.06 -58.91 -19.18
N LYS A 156 -15.04 -58.04 -19.40
CA LYS A 156 -13.84 -58.26 -20.21
C LYS A 156 -12.73 -58.85 -19.33
N LYS A 157 -12.57 -60.15 -19.50
CA LYS A 157 -11.41 -60.98 -19.17
C LYS A 157 -10.15 -60.12 -18.84
N LYS A 158 -9.87 -59.87 -17.58
CA LYS A 158 -8.52 -59.95 -17.04
C LYS A 158 -8.51 -61.30 -16.30
N GLU A 159 -7.90 -62.24 -16.93
CA GLU A 159 -7.58 -63.53 -16.32
C GLU A 159 -6.63 -63.33 -15.14
N VAL A 160 -7.24 -63.09 -13.98
CA VAL A 160 -6.65 -63.44 -12.70
C VAL A 160 -7.69 -64.35 -12.09
N MET A 161 -7.44 -65.69 -12.22
CA MET A 161 -8.25 -66.80 -11.70
C MET A 161 -9.65 -67.01 -12.28
N GLY A 162 -9.82 -67.33 -13.58
CA GLY A 162 -10.90 -68.15 -14.13
C GLY A 162 -12.35 -68.01 -13.65
N VAL A 163 -12.79 -66.86 -13.12
CA VAL A 163 -14.12 -66.68 -12.55
C VAL A 163 -14.93 -65.66 -13.36
N ASN A 164 -16.08 -66.10 -13.91
CA ASN A 164 -17.10 -65.22 -14.48
C ASN A 164 -17.85 -64.53 -13.31
N TRP A 165 -17.65 -63.24 -13.19
CA TRP A 165 -18.33 -62.43 -12.18
C TRP A 165 -19.79 -62.14 -12.60
N THR A 166 -20.72 -62.86 -12.04
CA THR A 166 -22.17 -62.58 -12.11
C THR A 166 -22.63 -61.77 -10.89
N GLU A 167 -21.78 -61.72 -9.89
CA GLU A 167 -22.01 -61.09 -8.58
C GLU A 167 -20.78 -60.27 -8.14
N VAL A 168 -21.03 -59.18 -7.46
CA VAL A 168 -19.95 -58.35 -6.82
C VAL A 168 -20.13 -58.39 -5.32
N ASN A 169 -19.16 -58.91 -4.62
CA ASN A 169 -19.12 -58.90 -3.15
C ASN A 169 -18.53 -57.55 -2.68
N ILE A 170 -19.33 -56.80 -1.94
CA ILE A 170 -18.94 -55.49 -1.39
C ILE A 170 -18.78 -55.67 0.11
N LYS A 171 -17.54 -55.46 0.59
CA LYS A 171 -17.23 -55.39 2.02
C LYS A 171 -17.09 -53.94 2.44
N ILE A 172 -17.85 -53.53 3.46
CA ILE A 172 -17.92 -52.19 3.99
C ILE A 172 -17.12 -52.16 5.28
N PHE A 173 -16.03 -51.35 5.28
CA PHE A 173 -15.16 -51.21 6.42
C PHE A 173 -15.22 -49.80 6.98
N ALA A 174 -15.15 -49.68 8.32
CA ALA A 174 -14.93 -48.43 9.04
C ALA A 174 -13.46 -48.33 9.45
N PRO A 175 -12.65 -47.43 8.87
CA PRO A 175 -11.26 -47.22 9.24
C PRO A 175 -11.15 -46.46 10.56
N VAL A 176 -10.88 -47.16 11.69
CA VAL A 176 -10.81 -46.57 13.03
C VAL A 176 -9.40 -46.18 13.46
N VAL A 177 -8.35 -46.79 12.88
CA VAL A 177 -6.94 -46.41 13.10
C VAL A 177 -6.20 -46.35 11.76
N ARG A 178 -5.47 -45.24 11.52
CA ARG A 178 -4.66 -45.05 10.32
C ARG A 178 -3.24 -44.63 10.68
N GLY A 179 -2.26 -45.46 10.34
CA GLY A 179 -0.84 -45.17 10.43
C GLY A 179 -0.33 -44.77 11.82
N ARG A 180 -1.02 -45.17 12.89
CA ARG A 180 -0.66 -44.77 14.26
C ARG A 180 -0.03 -45.91 15.04
N LYS A 181 0.95 -45.60 15.91
CA LYS A 181 1.58 -46.53 16.80
C LYS A 181 0.67 -46.80 18.02
N GLY A 182 0.62 -48.07 18.45
CA GLY A 182 -0.15 -48.44 19.64
C GLY A 182 -0.47 -49.92 19.70
N GLU A 183 -0.85 -50.42 20.87
CA GLU A 183 -1.26 -51.83 21.09
C GLU A 183 -2.76 -52.04 20.85
N TYR A 184 -3.60 -51.05 20.96
CA TYR A 184 -5.03 -50.98 20.66
C TYR A 184 -5.94 -52.03 21.31
N TYR A 185 -5.51 -52.70 22.40
CA TYR A 185 -6.32 -53.73 23.09
C TYR A 185 -7.70 -53.22 23.47
N GLN A 186 -7.76 -52.05 24.13
CA GLN A 186 -9.03 -51.48 24.59
C GLN A 186 -9.96 -51.22 23.41
N LEU A 187 -9.46 -50.63 22.31
CA LEU A 187 -10.27 -50.35 21.11
C LEU A 187 -10.84 -51.64 20.51
N LEU A 188 -10.02 -52.71 20.39
CA LEU A 188 -10.47 -54.01 19.86
C LEU A 188 -11.54 -54.64 20.76
N TYR A 189 -11.42 -54.48 22.08
CA TYR A 189 -12.41 -54.96 23.08
C TYR A 189 -13.70 -54.19 22.97
N ASP A 190 -13.64 -52.87 22.84
CA ASP A 190 -14.80 -51.99 22.69
C ASP A 190 -15.59 -52.31 21.41
N LEU A 191 -14.87 -52.58 20.31
CA LEU A 191 -15.46 -52.98 19.02
C LEU A 191 -16.16 -54.35 19.12
N LEU A 192 -15.57 -55.33 19.80
CA LEU A 192 -16.21 -56.57 20.09
C LEU A 192 -17.48 -56.39 20.94
N GLY A 193 -17.40 -55.51 21.94
CA GLY A 193 -18.58 -55.17 22.78
C GLY A 193 -19.69 -54.50 22.00
N LYS A 194 -19.41 -53.76 20.95
CA LYS A 194 -20.39 -53.18 20.01
C LYS A 194 -21.01 -54.20 19.04
N GLY A 195 -20.54 -55.46 19.07
CA GLY A 195 -21.10 -56.55 18.27
C GLY A 195 -20.40 -56.76 16.92
N TYR A 196 -19.27 -56.11 16.64
CA TYR A 196 -18.50 -56.39 15.43
C TYR A 196 -17.75 -57.71 15.56
N ALA A 197 -17.68 -58.48 14.47
CA ALA A 197 -17.09 -59.83 14.46
C ALA A 197 -15.64 -59.85 13.91
N LYS A 198 -15.39 -59.01 12.91
CA LYS A 198 -14.13 -59.05 12.12
C LYS A 198 -13.51 -57.66 11.97
N VAL A 199 -12.18 -57.60 11.96
CA VAL A 199 -11.39 -56.41 11.68
C VAL A 199 -10.36 -56.74 10.61
N ARG A 200 -10.01 -55.76 9.78
CA ARG A 200 -8.88 -55.81 8.86
C ARG A 200 -7.71 -55.05 9.53
N ILE A 201 -6.61 -55.71 9.80
CA ILE A 201 -5.42 -55.15 10.44
C ILE A 201 -4.26 -55.24 9.47
N ASN A 202 -3.67 -54.11 9.07
CA ASN A 202 -2.56 -54.04 8.11
C ASN A 202 -2.84 -54.85 6.81
N GLY A 203 -4.11 -54.87 6.36
CA GLY A 203 -4.54 -55.62 5.17
C GLY A 203 -5.08 -57.02 5.42
N GLU A 204 -4.85 -57.63 6.60
CA GLU A 204 -5.31 -58.96 6.94
C GLU A 204 -6.63 -58.92 7.73
N ILE A 205 -7.65 -59.71 7.34
CA ILE A 205 -8.88 -59.85 8.09
C ILE A 205 -8.71 -60.84 9.24
N LYS A 206 -9.00 -60.41 10.47
CA LYS A 206 -8.89 -61.19 11.72
C LYS A 206 -10.22 -61.16 12.45
N ASN A 207 -10.49 -62.26 13.18
CA ASN A 207 -11.68 -62.31 14.02
C ASN A 207 -11.40 -61.59 15.35
N LEU A 208 -12.27 -60.71 15.80
CA LEU A 208 -12.15 -60.02 17.09
C LEU A 208 -12.22 -60.92 18.32
N ARG A 209 -12.71 -62.16 18.16
CA ARG A 209 -12.73 -63.18 19.25
C ARG A 209 -11.39 -63.85 19.45
N ASP A 210 -10.45 -63.74 18.43
CA ASP A 210 -9.14 -64.30 18.53
C ASP A 210 -8.20 -63.31 19.26
N ARG A 211 -7.17 -63.88 19.86
CA ARG A 211 -6.12 -63.06 20.48
C ARG A 211 -5.32 -62.29 19.44
N ILE A 212 -5.40 -60.96 19.45
CA ILE A 212 -4.70 -60.07 18.51
C ILE A 212 -3.63 -59.30 19.29
N ASP A 213 -2.38 -59.61 19.08
CA ASP A 213 -1.23 -58.92 19.66
C ASP A 213 -0.60 -57.97 18.67
N LEU A 214 -0.61 -56.66 18.98
CA LEU A 214 -0.07 -55.61 18.13
C LEU A 214 1.16 -54.96 18.76
N ALA A 215 2.20 -54.71 17.97
CA ALA A 215 3.45 -54.15 18.45
C ALA A 215 3.31 -52.63 18.73
N LYS A 216 3.54 -52.20 19.95
CA LYS A 216 3.43 -50.79 20.41
C LYS A 216 4.27 -49.82 19.58
N THR A 217 5.38 -50.25 19.02
CA THR A 217 6.33 -49.40 18.28
C THR A 217 6.05 -49.31 16.79
N LYS A 218 5.23 -50.21 16.25
CA LYS A 218 4.86 -50.22 14.81
C LYS A 218 3.62 -49.39 14.56
N LYS A 219 3.52 -48.84 13.33
CA LYS A 219 2.31 -48.22 12.84
C LYS A 219 1.32 -49.29 12.41
N HIS A 220 0.05 -49.09 12.73
CA HIS A 220 -1.05 -50.00 12.40
C HIS A 220 -2.15 -49.27 11.71
N ASP A 221 -2.80 -49.96 10.74
CA ASP A 221 -4.09 -49.61 10.14
C ASP A 221 -5.12 -50.64 10.61
N ILE A 222 -6.23 -50.18 11.19
CA ILE A 222 -7.31 -51.02 11.70
C ILE A 222 -8.61 -50.56 11.12
N ASP A 223 -9.28 -51.44 10.36
CA ASP A 223 -10.59 -51.19 9.77
C ASP A 223 -11.59 -52.24 10.29
N VAL A 224 -12.74 -51.81 10.78
CA VAL A 224 -13.81 -52.70 11.26
C VAL A 224 -14.69 -53.11 10.12
N LEU A 225 -14.95 -54.40 9.92
CA LEU A 225 -15.93 -54.88 8.98
C LEU A 225 -17.34 -54.63 9.53
N VAL A 226 -18.06 -53.71 8.86
CA VAL A 226 -19.40 -53.30 9.26
C VAL A 226 -20.45 -54.23 8.63
N ASP A 227 -20.33 -54.48 7.33
CA ASP A 227 -21.23 -55.38 6.63
C ASP A 227 -20.57 -55.96 5.36
N GLU A 228 -21.13 -57.05 4.86
CA GLU A 228 -20.71 -57.70 3.63
C GLU A 228 -21.99 -57.95 2.79
N ILE A 229 -22.07 -57.33 1.60
CA ILE A 229 -23.24 -57.35 0.74
C ILE A 229 -22.86 -57.87 -0.63
N THR A 230 -23.62 -58.81 -1.17
CA THR A 230 -23.44 -59.33 -2.52
C THR A 230 -24.40 -58.63 -3.47
N PHE A 231 -23.89 -57.93 -4.47
CA PHE A 231 -24.62 -57.24 -5.51
C PHE A 231 -24.79 -58.17 -6.73
N HIS A 232 -26.02 -58.41 -7.13
CA HIS A 232 -26.35 -59.25 -8.29
C HIS A 232 -26.67 -58.42 -9.54
N LYS A 233 -26.38 -58.97 -10.72
CA LYS A 233 -26.78 -58.37 -12.01
C LYS A 233 -28.26 -58.68 -12.30
N VAL A 234 -29.17 -58.11 -11.51
CA VAL A 234 -30.60 -58.36 -11.69
C VAL A 234 -31.37 -57.08 -11.94
N LYS A 235 -32.37 -57.17 -12.83
CA LYS A 235 -33.23 -56.05 -13.26
C LYS A 235 -34.21 -55.54 -12.18
N ASP A 236 -34.38 -56.25 -11.09
CA ASP A 236 -35.25 -55.85 -9.97
C ASP A 236 -34.40 -55.33 -8.81
N LYS A 237 -34.34 -54.00 -8.70
CA LYS A 237 -33.75 -53.31 -7.55
C LYS A 237 -34.66 -53.54 -6.34
N SER A 238 -34.32 -54.48 -5.45
CA SER A 238 -35.02 -54.55 -4.16
C SER A 238 -34.70 -53.32 -3.35
N GLU A 239 -35.70 -52.60 -2.88
CA GLU A 239 -35.57 -51.45 -1.98
C GLU A 239 -34.80 -51.85 -0.72
N ASP A 240 -34.95 -53.10 -0.27
CA ASP A 240 -34.27 -53.66 0.91
C ASP A 240 -32.76 -53.72 0.80
N GLU A 241 -32.19 -54.08 -0.38
CA GLU A 241 -30.71 -54.09 -0.56
C GLU A 241 -30.11 -52.69 -0.56
N ASN A 242 -30.83 -51.72 -1.13
CA ASN A 242 -30.43 -50.34 -1.11
C ASN A 242 -30.46 -49.75 0.31
N MET A 243 -31.48 -50.11 1.08
CA MET A 243 -31.62 -49.62 2.47
C MET A 243 -30.55 -50.25 3.37
N ARG A 244 -30.22 -51.53 3.19
CA ARG A 244 -29.12 -52.20 3.92
C ARG A 244 -27.76 -51.60 3.60
N LEU A 245 -27.50 -51.27 2.31
CA LEU A 245 -26.26 -50.59 1.90
C LEU A 245 -26.16 -49.20 2.55
N PHE A 246 -27.27 -48.46 2.57
CA PHE A 246 -27.31 -47.15 3.19
C PHE A 246 -27.00 -47.20 4.67
N GLU A 247 -27.68 -48.10 5.44
CA GLU A 247 -27.47 -48.29 6.86
C GLU A 247 -26.02 -48.73 7.19
N ALA A 248 -25.45 -49.61 6.35
CA ALA A 248 -24.07 -50.07 6.54
C ALA A 248 -23.04 -48.97 6.27
N VAL A 249 -23.23 -48.16 5.26
CA VAL A 249 -22.37 -47.01 4.94
C VAL A 249 -22.47 -45.94 6.05
N GLU A 250 -23.73 -45.64 6.52
CA GLU A 250 -23.95 -44.66 7.58
C GLU A 250 -23.32 -45.13 8.89
N ARG A 251 -23.46 -46.41 9.24
CA ARG A 251 -22.82 -46.99 10.42
C ARG A 251 -21.28 -46.95 10.33
N ALA A 252 -20.72 -47.24 9.15
CA ALA A 252 -19.29 -47.16 8.93
C ALA A 252 -18.74 -45.73 9.08
N LEU A 253 -19.47 -44.75 8.56
CA LEU A 253 -19.11 -43.32 8.71
C LEU A 253 -19.18 -42.85 10.17
N LEU A 254 -20.16 -43.30 10.93
CA LEU A 254 -20.27 -42.98 12.36
C LEU A 254 -19.14 -43.58 13.18
N GLU A 255 -18.76 -44.86 12.96
CA GLU A 255 -17.69 -45.53 13.70
C GLU A 255 -16.28 -44.98 13.40
N SER A 256 -16.06 -44.52 12.19
CA SER A 256 -14.74 -44.05 11.72
C SER A 256 -14.61 -42.55 11.66
N ASP A 257 -15.55 -41.82 12.28
CA ASP A 257 -15.60 -40.35 12.26
C ASP A 257 -15.60 -39.76 10.81
N GLY A 258 -16.38 -40.38 9.93
CA GLY A 258 -16.67 -39.85 8.59
C GLY A 258 -15.88 -40.45 7.45
N LEU A 259 -15.17 -41.56 7.63
CA LEU A 259 -14.42 -42.25 6.56
C LEU A 259 -14.96 -43.67 6.37
N VAL A 260 -15.19 -44.13 5.15
CA VAL A 260 -15.60 -45.49 4.82
C VAL A 260 -14.67 -46.09 3.77
N SER A 261 -14.29 -47.35 3.94
CA SER A 261 -13.52 -48.12 2.97
C SER A 261 -14.38 -49.20 2.39
N ILE A 262 -14.56 -49.21 1.09
CA ILE A 262 -15.36 -50.17 0.33
C ILE A 262 -14.39 -51.06 -0.45
N THR A 263 -14.46 -52.39 -0.19
CA THR A 263 -13.65 -53.36 -0.91
C THR A 263 -14.56 -54.18 -1.84
N TYR A 264 -14.22 -54.20 -3.13
CA TYR A 264 -14.93 -54.91 -4.17
C TYR A 264 -14.24 -56.20 -4.51
N ASN A 265 -14.89 -57.34 -4.28
CA ASN A 265 -14.43 -58.68 -4.59
C ASN A 265 -13.00 -59.01 -4.01
N ASP A 266 -12.59 -58.42 -2.92
CA ASP A 266 -11.26 -58.49 -2.31
C ASP A 266 -10.11 -58.09 -3.27
N VAL A 267 -10.45 -57.39 -4.38
CA VAL A 267 -9.45 -57.00 -5.39
C VAL A 267 -9.08 -55.52 -5.26
N GLU A 268 -10.09 -54.67 -5.13
CA GLU A 268 -9.91 -53.20 -5.08
C GLU A 268 -10.60 -52.62 -3.83
N SER A 269 -9.88 -51.81 -3.07
CA SER A 269 -10.46 -51.03 -1.97
C SER A 269 -10.47 -49.54 -2.34
N VAL A 270 -11.63 -48.88 -2.16
CA VAL A 270 -11.83 -47.46 -2.41
C VAL A 270 -12.27 -46.79 -1.11
N PHE A 271 -11.68 -45.65 -0.80
CA PHE A 271 -12.04 -44.83 0.36
C PHE A 271 -12.96 -43.70 -0.05
N TYR A 272 -14.02 -43.49 0.73
CA TYR A 272 -14.91 -42.32 0.62
C TYR A 272 -14.97 -41.60 1.95
N SER A 273 -15.09 -40.27 1.92
CA SER A 273 -15.13 -39.46 3.14
C SER A 273 -16.38 -38.56 3.13
N ALA A 274 -17.13 -38.61 4.23
CA ALA A 274 -18.20 -37.65 4.52
C ALA A 274 -17.67 -36.38 5.21
N LYS A 275 -16.40 -36.36 5.60
CA LYS A 275 -15.65 -35.19 6.10
C LYS A 275 -14.51 -34.91 5.13
N PHE A 276 -13.87 -33.74 5.31
CA PHE A 276 -12.68 -33.35 4.56
C PHE A 276 -11.47 -34.23 4.96
N SER A 277 -11.43 -35.48 4.52
CA SER A 277 -10.31 -36.39 4.77
C SER A 277 -9.76 -36.96 3.46
N CYS A 278 -8.44 -37.12 3.40
CA CYS A 278 -7.80 -37.70 2.23
C CYS A 278 -8.14 -39.20 2.12
N PRO A 279 -8.63 -39.67 0.96
CA PRO A 279 -8.94 -41.07 0.77
C PRO A 279 -7.71 -41.98 0.77
N ASN A 280 -6.51 -41.46 0.44
CA ASN A 280 -5.29 -42.26 0.28
C ASN A 280 -4.53 -42.47 1.59
N ASP A 281 -4.36 -41.43 2.40
CA ASP A 281 -3.50 -41.45 3.59
C ASP A 281 -4.27 -41.10 4.88
N GLY A 282 -5.57 -40.76 4.77
CA GLY A 282 -6.41 -40.47 5.93
C GLY A 282 -6.11 -39.11 6.59
N PHE A 283 -5.34 -38.24 5.91
CA PHE A 283 -5.07 -36.90 6.39
C PHE A 283 -6.41 -36.14 6.61
N SER A 284 -6.65 -35.67 7.83
CA SER A 284 -7.85 -34.90 8.16
C SER A 284 -7.62 -33.43 7.85
N PHE A 285 -8.27 -32.93 6.79
CA PHE A 285 -8.24 -31.55 6.39
C PHE A 285 -9.21 -30.71 7.26
N PRO A 286 -8.80 -29.55 7.75
CA PRO A 286 -9.70 -28.70 8.53
C PRO A 286 -10.90 -28.25 7.70
N GLU A 287 -12.00 -27.86 8.37
CA GLU A 287 -13.16 -27.35 7.66
C GLU A 287 -12.82 -26.12 6.83
N VAL A 288 -13.18 -26.13 5.55
CA VAL A 288 -12.86 -25.04 4.60
C VAL A 288 -13.86 -23.91 4.78
N GLU A 289 -13.55 -23.02 5.71
CA GLU A 289 -14.37 -21.85 6.04
C GLU A 289 -13.54 -20.55 5.89
N PRO A 290 -14.17 -19.36 5.79
CA PRO A 290 -13.44 -18.11 5.56
C PRO A 290 -12.36 -17.78 6.60
N ARG A 291 -12.48 -18.33 7.83
CA ARG A 291 -11.46 -18.16 8.89
C ARG A 291 -10.16 -18.88 8.60
N LEU A 292 -10.19 -19.97 7.83
CA LEU A 292 -9.02 -20.72 7.40
C LEU A 292 -8.04 -19.86 6.58
N PHE A 293 -8.58 -18.90 5.83
CA PHE A 293 -7.81 -17.99 4.98
C PHE A 293 -7.48 -16.65 5.67
N SER A 294 -7.68 -16.54 6.98
CA SER A 294 -7.43 -15.29 7.69
C SER A 294 -6.15 -15.37 8.51
N TRP A 295 -5.12 -14.58 8.14
CA TRP A 295 -3.92 -14.42 8.96
C TRP A 295 -4.12 -13.62 10.24
N ASN A 296 -5.30 -13.03 10.46
CA ASN A 296 -5.70 -12.37 11.72
C ASN A 296 -6.46 -13.32 12.67
N SER A 297 -6.84 -14.52 12.19
CA SER A 297 -7.52 -15.54 12.97
C SER A 297 -6.53 -16.62 13.41
N PRO A 298 -6.52 -17.04 14.68
CA PRO A 298 -5.70 -18.18 15.12
C PRO A 298 -5.96 -19.48 14.34
N TYR A 299 -7.15 -19.61 13.76
CA TYR A 299 -7.54 -20.78 12.98
C TYR A 299 -6.81 -20.89 11.64
N GLY A 300 -6.49 -19.74 11.00
CA GLY A 300 -5.87 -19.71 9.67
C GLY A 300 -4.43 -19.19 9.67
N ALA A 301 -4.01 -18.50 10.72
CA ALA A 301 -2.67 -17.93 10.81
C ALA A 301 -1.57 -18.99 11.00
N CYS A 302 -0.39 -18.72 10.47
CA CYS A 302 0.81 -19.51 10.80
C CYS A 302 1.06 -19.46 12.31
N GLU A 303 1.19 -20.62 12.95
CA GLU A 303 1.35 -20.77 14.40
C GLU A 303 2.63 -20.13 14.94
N THR A 304 3.71 -20.07 14.14
CA THR A 304 5.02 -19.53 14.54
C THR A 304 5.03 -18.00 14.54
N CYS A 305 4.51 -17.35 13.49
CA CYS A 305 4.55 -15.88 13.36
C CYS A 305 3.20 -15.21 13.62
N HIS A 306 2.17 -15.96 13.97
CA HIS A 306 0.81 -15.47 14.22
C HIS A 306 0.28 -14.54 13.10
N GLY A 307 0.56 -14.91 11.84
CA GLY A 307 0.09 -14.18 10.67
C GLY A 307 0.93 -12.95 10.27
N LEU A 308 2.06 -12.68 10.91
CA LEU A 308 2.96 -11.58 10.54
C LEU A 308 3.70 -11.85 9.22
N GLY A 309 4.10 -13.10 8.99
CA GLY A 309 4.93 -13.48 7.85
C GLY A 309 6.43 -13.21 8.07
N THR A 310 6.82 -12.53 9.15
CA THR A 310 8.20 -12.17 9.49
C THR A 310 8.57 -12.69 10.87
N LYS A 311 9.88 -12.80 11.17
CA LYS A 311 10.39 -13.23 12.48
C LYS A 311 10.07 -12.22 13.58
N HIS A 312 10.05 -10.93 13.24
CA HIS A 312 9.80 -9.82 14.16
C HIS A 312 8.75 -8.88 13.57
N MET A 313 8.02 -8.15 14.45
CA MET A 313 6.89 -7.30 14.09
C MET A 313 7.25 -6.19 13.07
N PHE A 314 8.47 -5.69 13.09
CA PHE A 314 8.97 -4.66 12.18
C PHE A 314 10.22 -5.08 11.42
N GLY A 315 10.51 -6.38 11.37
CA GLY A 315 11.63 -6.94 10.63
C GLY A 315 11.24 -7.36 9.21
N ASP A 316 12.24 -7.45 8.33
CA ASP A 316 12.06 -7.89 6.95
C ASP A 316 12.36 -9.39 6.76
N ASP A 317 12.99 -10.04 7.76
CA ASP A 317 13.34 -11.45 7.70
C ASP A 317 12.07 -12.32 7.68
N PRO A 318 11.88 -13.18 6.67
CA PRO A 318 10.71 -14.05 6.58
C PRO A 318 10.67 -15.07 7.72
N CYS A 319 9.48 -15.43 8.17
CA CYS A 319 9.25 -16.47 9.17
C CYS A 319 9.78 -17.83 8.66
N ASP A 320 10.51 -18.56 9.51
CA ASP A 320 11.13 -19.83 9.13
C ASP A 320 10.10 -20.93 8.80
N ALA A 321 8.93 -20.92 9.43
CA ALA A 321 7.87 -21.90 9.22
C ALA A 321 7.05 -21.61 7.94
N CYS A 322 6.46 -20.42 7.82
CA CYS A 322 5.61 -20.08 6.67
C CYS A 322 6.37 -19.35 5.55
N LYS A 323 7.66 -19.05 5.72
CA LYS A 323 8.51 -18.36 4.72
C LYS A 323 7.88 -17.11 4.11
N GLY A 324 7.15 -16.36 4.92
CA GLY A 324 6.47 -15.13 4.50
C GLY A 324 5.00 -15.28 4.12
N LEU A 325 4.46 -16.48 3.96
CA LEU A 325 3.10 -16.73 3.46
C LEU A 325 1.99 -16.47 4.47
N ARG A 326 2.30 -16.25 5.75
CA ARG A 326 1.39 -15.84 6.85
C ARG A 326 0.34 -16.86 7.28
N LEU A 327 -0.08 -17.76 6.42
CA LEU A 327 -1.13 -18.75 6.65
C LEU A 327 -0.54 -20.11 7.03
N ARG A 328 -1.38 -20.97 7.60
CA ARG A 328 -1.05 -22.36 7.85
C ARG A 328 -1.03 -23.17 6.54
N PRO A 329 -0.32 -24.30 6.48
CA PRO A 329 -0.13 -25.09 5.26
C PRO A 329 -1.44 -25.52 4.58
N GLU A 330 -2.47 -25.90 5.33
CA GLU A 330 -3.74 -26.34 4.79
C GLU A 330 -4.44 -25.26 3.96
N ALA A 331 -4.41 -24.00 4.42
CA ALA A 331 -4.97 -22.88 3.66
C ALA A 331 -4.29 -22.69 2.30
N LEU A 332 -3.00 -23.06 2.19
CA LEU A 332 -2.21 -22.97 0.96
C LEU A 332 -2.46 -24.14 -0.02
N HIS A 333 -3.19 -25.17 0.41
CA HIS A 333 -3.55 -26.32 -0.41
C HIS A 333 -5.01 -26.31 -0.87
N VAL A 334 -5.65 -25.16 -0.83
CA VAL A 334 -6.98 -24.92 -1.43
C VAL A 334 -6.78 -24.08 -2.68
N TYR A 335 -7.24 -24.59 -3.84
CA TYR A 335 -6.99 -23.98 -5.13
C TYR A 335 -8.30 -23.64 -5.87
N ILE A 336 -8.24 -22.58 -6.69
CA ILE A 336 -9.25 -22.25 -7.70
C ILE A 336 -8.60 -22.34 -9.08
N GLU A 337 -9.37 -22.76 -10.10
CA GLU A 337 -8.88 -23.01 -11.46
C GLU A 337 -9.38 -21.95 -12.44
N ALA A 338 -8.49 -21.53 -13.36
CA ALA A 338 -8.78 -20.61 -14.45
C ALA A 338 -8.37 -21.22 -15.82
N ASP A 339 -9.03 -20.77 -16.87
CA ASP A 339 -8.76 -21.27 -18.24
C ASP A 339 -7.50 -20.67 -18.86
N SER A 340 -6.98 -19.57 -18.29
CA SER A 340 -5.78 -18.90 -18.82
C SER A 340 -4.79 -18.50 -17.73
N PHE A 341 -3.50 -18.49 -18.09
CA PHE A 341 -2.45 -17.92 -17.25
C PHE A 341 -2.38 -16.42 -17.44
N PRO A 342 -2.25 -15.63 -16.36
CA PRO A 342 -1.97 -14.21 -16.42
C PRO A 342 -0.76 -13.89 -17.31
N PRO A 343 -0.74 -12.76 -18.02
CA PRO A 343 0.34 -12.41 -18.96
C PRO A 343 1.75 -12.43 -18.36
N SER A 344 1.90 -11.98 -17.11
CA SER A 344 3.19 -11.96 -16.40
C SER A 344 3.76 -13.36 -16.15
N LEU A 345 2.89 -14.39 -16.06
CA LEU A 345 3.28 -15.77 -15.85
C LEU A 345 3.52 -16.53 -17.17
N ARG A 346 2.85 -16.14 -18.26
CA ARG A 346 3.04 -16.76 -19.61
C ARG A 346 4.49 -16.67 -20.11
N GLY A 347 5.22 -15.60 -19.72
CA GLY A 347 6.61 -15.39 -20.14
C GLY A 347 7.65 -16.21 -19.34
N LYS A 348 7.35 -16.57 -18.10
CA LYS A 348 8.27 -17.33 -17.22
C LYS A 348 8.34 -18.81 -17.53
N MET A 349 7.33 -19.37 -18.21
CA MET A 349 7.30 -20.79 -18.62
C MET A 349 8.22 -21.12 -19.80
N LYS A 350 8.67 -20.16 -20.59
CA LYS A 350 9.51 -20.37 -21.79
C LYS A 350 11.02 -20.29 -21.55
N GLY A 351 11.45 -19.94 -20.34
CA GLY A 351 12.87 -19.81 -20.01
C GLY A 351 13.13 -20.26 -18.60
N GLY A 352 13.70 -21.43 -18.40
CA GLY A 352 14.21 -21.89 -17.13
C GLY A 352 15.34 -20.99 -16.64
N VAL A 353 15.02 -19.94 -15.89
CA VAL A 353 15.98 -19.10 -15.17
C VAL A 353 15.60 -19.17 -13.71
N GLU A 354 16.44 -19.87 -12.93
CA GLU A 354 16.45 -19.82 -11.48
C GLU A 354 16.68 -18.37 -11.03
N SER A 355 15.69 -17.75 -10.37
CA SER A 355 15.85 -16.45 -9.74
C SER A 355 16.47 -16.61 -8.37
N GLU A 356 17.66 -16.05 -8.16
CA GLU A 356 18.42 -15.99 -6.89
C GLU A 356 17.84 -15.03 -5.84
N HIS A 357 16.54 -14.82 -5.78
CA HIS A 357 15.91 -14.15 -4.64
C HIS A 357 15.04 -15.14 -3.88
N PRO A 358 15.02 -15.09 -2.52
CA PRO A 358 14.21 -15.96 -1.69
C PRO A 358 12.73 -15.53 -1.66
N THR A 359 12.13 -15.41 -2.81
CA THR A 359 10.70 -15.64 -2.94
C THR A 359 10.53 -17.14 -2.83
N PRO A 360 9.67 -17.66 -1.93
CA PRO A 360 9.42 -19.09 -1.89
C PRO A 360 9.03 -19.49 -3.30
N THR A 361 9.82 -20.38 -3.87
CA THR A 361 9.56 -21.01 -5.17
C THR A 361 8.14 -21.56 -5.09
N LEU A 362 7.20 -20.87 -5.68
CA LEU A 362 5.86 -21.36 -5.96
C LEU A 362 6.06 -22.72 -6.63
N PRO A 363 5.45 -23.80 -6.16
CA PRO A 363 5.42 -25.03 -6.93
C PRO A 363 4.60 -24.74 -8.17
N LEU A 364 5.27 -24.24 -9.21
CA LEU A 364 4.73 -24.11 -10.56
C LEU A 364 4.08 -25.44 -10.89
N ALA A 365 2.83 -25.41 -11.26
CA ALA A 365 2.03 -26.56 -11.66
C ALA A 365 2.87 -27.50 -12.51
N LYS A 366 3.27 -28.66 -11.96
CA LYS A 366 3.82 -29.74 -12.75
C LYS A 366 2.76 -30.11 -13.77
N GLU A 367 3.08 -29.88 -15.04
CA GLU A 367 2.31 -30.41 -16.17
C GLU A 367 2.14 -31.91 -15.98
N ARG A 368 0.97 -32.35 -15.55
CA ARG A 368 0.50 -33.68 -15.76
C ARG A 368 -0.55 -33.63 -16.86
N GLY A 369 -0.11 -33.84 -18.09
CA GLY A 369 -1.00 -33.93 -19.24
C GLY A 369 -1.37 -32.58 -19.87
N ASN A 370 -1.75 -32.59 -21.11
CA ASN A 370 -2.07 -31.47 -22.02
C ASN A 370 -3.16 -30.47 -21.56
N SER A 371 -3.34 -30.17 -20.28
CA SER A 371 -4.34 -29.20 -19.83
C SER A 371 -3.72 -27.81 -19.65
N LYS A 372 -4.26 -26.84 -20.38
CA LYS A 372 -3.91 -25.42 -20.34
C LYS A 372 -4.49 -24.65 -19.13
N THR A 373 -4.92 -25.33 -18.08
CA THR A 373 -5.58 -24.70 -16.92
C THR A 373 -4.56 -24.24 -15.88
N CYS A 374 -4.74 -23.01 -15.37
CA CYS A 374 -3.97 -22.43 -14.27
C CYS A 374 -4.73 -22.64 -12.97
N ARG A 375 -4.07 -23.14 -11.91
CA ARG A 375 -4.64 -23.20 -10.56
C ARG A 375 -3.82 -22.40 -9.58
N MET A 376 -4.47 -21.67 -8.69
CA MET A 376 -3.82 -20.83 -7.69
C MET A 376 -4.47 -20.97 -6.31
N ASN A 377 -3.67 -20.96 -5.26
CA ASN A 377 -4.16 -20.75 -3.91
C ASN A 377 -4.35 -19.24 -3.63
N ILE A 378 -4.94 -18.89 -2.49
CA ILE A 378 -5.29 -17.51 -2.17
C ILE A 378 -4.06 -16.58 -2.09
N ILE A 379 -2.91 -17.07 -1.62
CA ILE A 379 -1.68 -16.26 -1.51
C ILE A 379 -1.06 -16.04 -2.90
N GLU A 380 -1.06 -17.06 -3.74
CA GLU A 380 -0.63 -16.94 -5.13
C GLU A 380 -1.49 -15.93 -5.89
N ALA A 381 -2.81 -16.00 -5.72
CA ALA A 381 -3.75 -15.08 -6.36
C ALA A 381 -3.56 -13.63 -5.92
N ILE A 382 -3.29 -13.35 -4.64
CA ILE A 382 -3.01 -11.99 -4.19
C ILE A 382 -1.60 -11.50 -4.52
N SER A 383 -0.66 -12.40 -4.83
CA SER A 383 0.69 -12.00 -5.28
C SER A 383 0.70 -11.45 -6.72
N LEU A 384 -0.39 -11.63 -7.46
CA LEU A 384 -0.58 -11.06 -8.79
C LEU A 384 -0.65 -9.53 -8.72
N SER A 385 -0.24 -8.86 -9.81
CA SER A 385 -0.55 -7.44 -10.01
C SER A 385 -2.08 -7.25 -10.14
N ALA A 386 -2.58 -6.04 -9.93
CA ALA A 386 -4.01 -5.76 -10.10
C ALA A 386 -4.50 -6.12 -11.51
N GLU A 387 -3.68 -5.85 -12.56
CA GLU A 387 -3.97 -6.22 -13.95
C GLU A 387 -4.06 -7.74 -14.13
N ASP A 388 -3.03 -8.48 -13.68
CA ASP A 388 -3.01 -9.94 -13.76
C ASP A 388 -4.13 -10.59 -12.94
N ALA A 389 -4.46 -10.03 -11.78
CA ALA A 389 -5.54 -10.51 -10.92
C ALA A 389 -6.91 -10.31 -11.58
N PHE A 390 -7.13 -9.16 -12.22
CA PHE A 390 -8.36 -8.91 -12.97
C PHE A 390 -8.57 -9.93 -14.08
N GLU A 391 -7.53 -10.23 -14.86
CA GLU A 391 -7.57 -11.22 -15.92
C GLU A 391 -7.76 -12.64 -15.36
N PHE A 392 -7.05 -13.01 -14.29
CA PHE A 392 -7.18 -14.32 -13.64
C PHE A 392 -8.61 -14.58 -13.14
N PHE A 393 -9.16 -13.65 -12.33
CA PHE A 393 -10.52 -13.80 -11.81
C PHE A 393 -11.59 -13.71 -12.90
N GLY A 394 -11.37 -12.92 -13.96
CA GLY A 394 -12.27 -12.84 -15.11
C GLY A 394 -12.30 -14.10 -15.98
N SER A 395 -11.28 -14.97 -15.87
CA SER A 395 -11.13 -16.20 -16.65
C SER A 395 -11.36 -17.49 -15.85
N LEU A 396 -12.01 -17.41 -14.68
CA LEU A 396 -12.26 -18.58 -13.84
C LEU A 396 -13.17 -19.60 -14.56
N LYS A 397 -12.81 -20.87 -14.41
CA LYS A 397 -13.58 -22.01 -14.90
C LYS A 397 -14.59 -22.45 -13.85
N LEU A 398 -15.82 -21.96 -13.97
CA LEU A 398 -16.89 -22.22 -13.03
C LEU A 398 -17.94 -23.13 -13.65
N SER A 399 -18.43 -24.11 -12.88
CA SER A 399 -19.64 -24.84 -13.20
C SER A 399 -20.87 -23.95 -12.96
N LYS A 400 -22.02 -24.25 -13.56
CA LYS A 400 -23.27 -23.49 -13.35
C LYS A 400 -23.61 -23.28 -11.87
N LYS A 401 -23.42 -24.31 -11.06
CA LYS A 401 -23.65 -24.25 -9.61
C LYS A 401 -22.65 -23.31 -8.89
N GLU A 402 -21.38 -23.36 -9.28
CA GLU A 402 -20.35 -22.45 -8.73
C GLU A 402 -20.59 -21.01 -9.16
N GLU A 403 -21.07 -20.79 -10.39
CA GLU A 403 -21.45 -19.48 -10.90
C GLU A 403 -22.62 -18.86 -10.12
N GLU A 404 -23.67 -19.66 -9.82
CA GLU A 404 -24.77 -19.22 -8.96
C GLU A 404 -24.30 -18.86 -7.54
N ILE A 405 -23.37 -19.63 -6.96
CA ILE A 405 -22.84 -19.40 -5.60
C ILE A 405 -21.90 -18.18 -5.56
N SER A 406 -21.05 -18.01 -6.57
CA SER A 406 -19.96 -17.03 -6.55
C SER A 406 -20.24 -15.75 -7.34
N GLY A 407 -21.31 -15.67 -8.11
CA GLY A 407 -21.57 -14.57 -9.03
C GLY A 407 -21.58 -13.18 -8.39
N VAL A 408 -22.17 -13.03 -7.20
CA VAL A 408 -22.16 -11.77 -6.45
C VAL A 408 -20.73 -11.44 -5.96
N LEU A 409 -20.01 -12.44 -5.43
CA LEU A 409 -18.64 -12.27 -4.93
C LEU A 409 -17.68 -11.88 -6.06
N MET A 410 -17.80 -12.54 -7.21
CA MET A 410 -16.99 -12.27 -8.40
C MET A 410 -17.20 -10.86 -8.92
N LYS A 411 -18.45 -10.40 -8.96
CA LYS A 411 -18.78 -9.03 -9.37
C LYS A 411 -18.13 -8.01 -8.44
N GLU A 412 -18.16 -8.25 -7.12
CA GLU A 412 -17.55 -7.38 -6.13
C GLU A 412 -16.01 -7.37 -6.21
N ILE A 413 -15.40 -8.56 -6.40
CA ILE A 413 -13.93 -8.68 -6.56
C ILE A 413 -13.47 -7.94 -7.81
N LEU A 414 -14.08 -8.23 -8.96
CA LEU A 414 -13.71 -7.61 -10.24
C LEU A 414 -13.92 -6.10 -10.21
N SER A 415 -15.04 -5.61 -9.67
CA SER A 415 -15.31 -4.17 -9.55
C SER A 415 -14.23 -3.46 -8.70
N ARG A 416 -13.83 -4.03 -7.55
CA ARG A 416 -12.79 -3.43 -6.70
C ARG A 416 -11.41 -3.43 -7.35
N ILE A 417 -11.07 -4.50 -8.08
CA ILE A 417 -9.81 -4.54 -8.84
C ILE A 417 -9.86 -3.56 -10.01
N GLU A 418 -10.99 -3.44 -10.72
CA GLU A 418 -11.19 -2.47 -11.79
C GLU A 418 -10.98 -1.02 -11.31
N PHE A 419 -11.44 -0.68 -10.10
CA PHE A 419 -11.16 0.63 -9.52
C PHE A 419 -9.66 0.88 -9.28
N LEU A 420 -8.89 -0.16 -8.91
CA LEU A 420 -7.43 -0.03 -8.81
C LEU A 420 -6.80 0.25 -10.19
N LEU A 421 -7.30 -0.37 -11.25
CA LEU A 421 -6.85 -0.11 -12.62
C LEU A 421 -7.18 1.32 -13.05
N ASN A 422 -8.39 1.79 -12.75
CA ASN A 422 -8.87 3.13 -13.10
C ASN A 422 -8.07 4.26 -12.42
N VAL A 423 -7.50 4.01 -11.23
CA VAL A 423 -6.64 4.99 -10.56
C VAL A 423 -5.15 4.83 -10.90
N GLY A 424 -4.79 4.04 -11.93
CA GLY A 424 -3.42 3.89 -12.42
C GLY A 424 -2.52 3.04 -11.51
N LEU A 425 -3.09 2.00 -10.88
CA LEU A 425 -2.38 1.08 -9.98
C LEU A 425 -2.33 -0.36 -10.54
N GLU A 426 -2.37 -0.52 -11.86
CA GLU A 426 -2.31 -1.80 -12.56
C GLU A 426 -1.11 -2.67 -12.19
N TYR A 427 0.03 -2.02 -11.91
CA TYR A 427 1.31 -2.66 -11.62
C TYR A 427 1.45 -3.17 -10.18
N ILE A 428 0.56 -2.77 -9.26
CA ILE A 428 0.71 -3.05 -7.83
C ILE A 428 0.22 -4.47 -7.53
N SER A 429 1.00 -5.25 -6.76
CA SER A 429 0.53 -6.56 -6.30
C SER A 429 -0.44 -6.41 -5.13
N LEU A 430 -1.46 -7.27 -5.10
CA LEU A 430 -2.50 -7.19 -4.07
C LEU A 430 -1.98 -7.55 -2.67
N ASP A 431 -0.88 -8.31 -2.56
CA ASP A 431 -0.21 -8.65 -1.29
C ASP A 431 0.74 -7.58 -0.79
N ARG A 432 1.01 -6.52 -1.57
CA ARG A 432 1.95 -5.47 -1.20
C ARG A 432 1.56 -4.82 0.12
N ARG A 433 2.51 -4.75 1.04
CA ARG A 433 2.30 -4.23 2.40
C ARG A 433 2.03 -2.72 2.37
N ALA A 434 1.07 -2.27 3.18
CA ALA A 434 0.67 -0.87 3.26
C ALA A 434 1.80 0.10 3.65
N ASN A 435 2.72 -0.34 4.51
CA ASN A 435 3.87 0.46 4.95
C ASN A 435 4.96 0.65 3.87
N THR A 436 4.92 -0.13 2.78
CA THR A 436 5.85 -0.01 1.64
C THR A 436 5.32 0.87 0.51
N LEU A 437 4.09 1.33 0.62
CA LEU A 437 3.46 2.19 -0.38
C LEU A 437 3.99 3.62 -0.30
N SER A 438 4.13 4.27 -1.45
CA SER A 438 4.31 5.72 -1.51
C SER A 438 3.06 6.45 -1.00
N GLY A 439 3.17 7.75 -0.68
CA GLY A 439 2.02 8.55 -0.26
C GLY A 439 0.89 8.54 -1.27
N GLY A 440 1.21 8.78 -2.54
CA GLY A 440 0.24 8.80 -3.63
C GLY A 440 -0.38 7.42 -3.91
N GLU A 441 0.40 6.31 -3.86
CA GLU A 441 -0.16 4.97 -3.99
C GLU A 441 -1.18 4.66 -2.88
N ALA A 442 -0.83 4.96 -1.63
CA ALA A 442 -1.73 4.73 -0.48
C ALA A 442 -3.03 5.54 -0.59
N GLN A 443 -2.94 6.79 -1.06
CA GLN A 443 -4.09 7.67 -1.28
C GLN A 443 -5.00 7.13 -2.39
N ARG A 444 -4.44 6.72 -3.53
CA ARG A 444 -5.21 6.15 -4.65
C ARG A 444 -5.87 4.82 -4.30
N ILE A 445 -5.23 3.97 -3.50
CA ILE A 445 -5.84 2.74 -3.00
C ILE A 445 -7.07 3.05 -2.14
N ARG A 446 -7.02 4.09 -1.30
CA ARG A 446 -8.18 4.53 -0.53
C ARG A 446 -9.27 5.11 -1.42
N LEU A 447 -8.90 5.93 -2.41
CA LEU A 447 -9.85 6.44 -3.38
C LEU A 447 -10.56 5.29 -4.10
N ALA A 448 -9.81 4.29 -4.59
CA ALA A 448 -10.38 3.10 -5.22
C ALA A 448 -11.33 2.34 -4.27
N SER A 449 -10.97 2.20 -2.98
CA SER A 449 -11.82 1.56 -1.98
C SER A 449 -13.13 2.34 -1.75
N GLN A 450 -13.09 3.68 -1.70
CA GLN A 450 -14.28 4.51 -1.52
C GLN A 450 -15.19 4.51 -2.76
N LEU A 451 -14.61 4.51 -3.96
CA LEU A 451 -15.36 4.37 -5.21
C LEU A 451 -16.14 3.04 -5.27
N GLY A 452 -15.53 1.97 -4.76
CA GLY A 452 -16.19 0.67 -4.63
C GLY A 452 -17.48 0.69 -3.80
N SER A 453 -17.61 1.64 -2.87
CA SER A 453 -18.81 1.79 -2.04
C SER A 453 -20.02 2.37 -2.78
N ARG A 454 -19.82 3.02 -3.94
CA ARG A 454 -20.87 3.69 -4.77
C ARG A 454 -21.82 4.57 -3.97
N LEU A 455 -21.30 5.30 -2.98
CA LEU A 455 -22.11 6.23 -2.18
C LEU A 455 -22.59 7.39 -3.05
N VAL A 456 -23.82 7.84 -2.81
CA VAL A 456 -24.48 8.94 -3.52
C VAL A 456 -24.83 10.05 -2.52
N GLY A 457 -24.76 11.31 -2.95
CA GLY A 457 -25.07 12.46 -2.10
C GLY A 457 -24.02 12.73 -1.02
N THR A 458 -22.80 12.23 -1.20
CA THR A 458 -21.68 12.39 -0.27
C THR A 458 -20.77 13.53 -0.68
N LEU A 459 -20.12 14.15 0.31
CA LEU A 459 -19.08 15.16 0.11
C LEU A 459 -17.70 14.49 0.22
N TYR A 460 -16.96 14.43 -0.88
CA TYR A 460 -15.58 13.95 -0.91
C TYR A 460 -14.62 15.14 -0.83
N VAL A 461 -13.64 15.06 0.06
CA VAL A 461 -12.56 16.05 0.20
C VAL A 461 -11.22 15.36 -0.03
N LEU A 462 -10.52 15.74 -1.10
CA LEU A 462 -9.27 15.13 -1.54
C LEU A 462 -8.10 16.12 -1.44
N ASP A 463 -6.95 15.62 -0.98
CA ASP A 463 -5.70 16.40 -0.86
C ASP A 463 -4.71 15.95 -1.94
N GLU A 464 -4.53 16.78 -2.96
CA GLU A 464 -3.58 16.56 -4.06
C GLU A 464 -3.58 15.11 -4.61
N PRO A 465 -4.71 14.60 -5.13
CA PRO A 465 -4.83 13.21 -5.55
C PRO A 465 -3.93 12.84 -6.75
N THR A 466 -3.40 13.82 -7.50
CA THR A 466 -2.51 13.62 -8.66
C THR A 466 -1.03 13.43 -8.29
N ILE A 467 -0.70 13.49 -6.99
CA ILE A 467 0.69 13.36 -6.53
C ILE A 467 1.37 12.09 -7.05
N GLY A 468 2.57 12.26 -7.64
CA GLY A 468 3.40 11.15 -8.13
C GLY A 468 2.82 10.46 -9.36
N LEU A 469 1.82 11.07 -10.03
CA LEU A 469 1.27 10.58 -11.29
C LEU A 469 1.97 11.19 -12.47
N HIS A 470 2.17 10.35 -13.48
CA HIS A 470 2.47 10.83 -14.81
C HIS A 470 1.21 11.42 -15.46
N GLN A 471 1.34 12.41 -16.36
CA GLN A 471 0.20 13.05 -17.03
C GLN A 471 -0.80 12.09 -17.66
N ARG A 472 -0.32 10.97 -18.23
CA ARG A 472 -1.18 9.90 -18.75
C ARG A 472 -2.11 9.29 -17.68
N ASP A 473 -1.57 9.11 -16.47
CA ASP A 473 -2.31 8.46 -15.38
C ASP A 473 -3.27 9.48 -14.71
N ASN A 474 -2.95 10.80 -14.79
CA ASN A 474 -3.85 11.87 -14.37
C ASN A 474 -5.18 11.88 -15.14
N GLU A 475 -5.15 11.67 -16.46
CA GLU A 475 -6.36 11.62 -17.29
C GLU A 475 -7.35 10.54 -16.80
N ARG A 476 -6.84 9.38 -16.38
CA ARG A 476 -7.67 8.28 -15.83
C ARG A 476 -8.26 8.65 -14.46
N LEU A 477 -7.45 9.25 -13.59
CA LEU A 477 -7.89 9.71 -12.28
C LEU A 477 -8.96 10.78 -12.40
N ILE A 478 -8.76 11.79 -13.27
CA ILE A 478 -9.73 12.85 -13.53
C ILE A 478 -11.07 12.27 -13.98
N LYS A 479 -11.06 11.35 -14.96
CA LYS A 479 -12.28 10.66 -15.39
C LYS A 479 -12.99 9.94 -14.24
N THR A 480 -12.22 9.29 -13.36
CA THR A 480 -12.77 8.63 -12.17
C THR A 480 -13.45 9.60 -11.21
N LEU A 481 -12.89 10.82 -11.05
CA LEU A 481 -13.50 11.88 -10.24
C LEU A 481 -14.76 12.45 -10.91
N GLU A 482 -14.75 12.61 -12.23
CA GLU A 482 -15.94 13.02 -13.00
C GLU A 482 -17.07 11.99 -12.86
N ASP A 483 -16.76 10.68 -13.03
CA ASP A 483 -17.73 9.61 -12.83
C ASP A 483 -18.32 9.63 -11.40
N LEU A 484 -17.50 9.89 -10.39
CA LEU A 484 -17.93 10.01 -8.99
C LEU A 484 -18.84 11.23 -8.77
N ARG A 485 -18.54 12.39 -9.41
CA ARG A 485 -19.38 13.58 -9.42
C ARG A 485 -20.73 13.29 -10.07
N ASP A 486 -20.71 12.63 -11.22
CA ASP A 486 -21.90 12.37 -12.03
C ASP A 486 -22.87 11.36 -11.36
N LEU A 487 -22.41 10.59 -10.38
CA LEU A 487 -23.26 9.83 -9.46
C LEU A 487 -24.06 10.72 -8.48
N GLY A 488 -23.90 12.04 -8.49
CA GLY A 488 -24.59 12.97 -7.61
C GLY A 488 -23.83 13.30 -6.33
N ASN A 489 -22.50 13.22 -6.36
CA ASN A 489 -21.63 13.60 -5.24
C ASN A 489 -21.02 14.99 -5.44
N THR A 490 -20.69 15.65 -4.33
CA THR A 490 -19.90 16.87 -4.34
C THR A 490 -18.44 16.52 -4.07
N ILE A 491 -17.53 17.01 -4.91
CA ILE A 491 -16.11 16.73 -4.80
C ILE A 491 -15.36 18.02 -4.57
N ILE A 492 -14.64 18.12 -3.47
CA ILE A 492 -13.70 19.21 -3.19
C ILE A 492 -12.29 18.66 -3.33
N VAL A 493 -11.50 19.23 -4.22
CA VAL A 493 -10.12 18.84 -4.48
C VAL A 493 -9.19 20.00 -4.14
N VAL A 494 -8.22 19.80 -3.27
CA VAL A 494 -7.10 20.74 -3.10
C VAL A 494 -6.03 20.34 -4.11
N GLU A 495 -5.78 21.18 -5.12
CA GLU A 495 -4.90 20.78 -6.23
C GLU A 495 -4.07 21.93 -6.81
N HIS A 496 -2.96 21.54 -7.47
CA HIS A 496 -2.05 22.40 -8.20
C HIS A 496 -1.80 21.92 -9.65
N ASP A 497 -2.31 20.72 -10.00
CA ASP A 497 -2.18 20.15 -11.33
C ASP A 497 -3.11 20.85 -12.33
N GLU A 498 -2.55 21.30 -13.45
CA GLU A 498 -3.24 22.08 -14.48
C GLU A 498 -4.44 21.31 -15.05
N ASP A 499 -4.27 20.01 -15.38
CA ASP A 499 -5.30 19.21 -16.02
C ASP A 499 -6.49 18.98 -15.07
N THR A 500 -6.24 18.75 -13.79
CA THR A 500 -7.28 18.59 -12.77
C THR A 500 -8.04 19.90 -12.52
N ILE A 501 -7.33 21.03 -12.52
CA ILE A 501 -8.00 22.33 -12.38
C ILE A 501 -8.91 22.58 -13.59
N TYR A 502 -8.46 22.31 -14.83
CA TYR A 502 -9.30 22.46 -16.02
C TYR A 502 -10.52 21.54 -16.05
N ALA A 503 -10.45 20.38 -15.43
CA ALA A 503 -11.55 19.43 -15.34
C ALA A 503 -12.59 19.81 -14.27
N SER A 504 -12.28 20.79 -13.39
CA SER A 504 -13.19 21.22 -12.34
C SER A 504 -14.29 22.15 -12.86
N ASP A 505 -15.47 22.06 -12.26
CA ASP A 505 -16.61 22.94 -12.58
C ASP A 505 -16.45 24.32 -11.94
N TYR A 506 -15.90 24.36 -10.74
CA TYR A 506 -15.83 25.55 -9.89
C TYR A 506 -14.46 25.71 -9.25
N ILE A 507 -13.92 26.89 -9.14
CA ILE A 507 -12.61 27.16 -8.53
C ILE A 507 -12.73 28.16 -7.37
N ILE A 508 -11.97 27.87 -6.31
CA ILE A 508 -11.78 28.78 -5.17
C ILE A 508 -10.28 29.00 -5.03
N ASP A 509 -9.80 30.20 -5.31
CA ASP A 509 -8.40 30.58 -5.16
C ASP A 509 -8.17 31.33 -3.86
N ILE A 510 -7.30 30.80 -2.99
CA ILE A 510 -7.01 31.35 -1.67
C ILE A 510 -5.61 31.98 -1.65
N GLY A 511 -5.53 33.23 -1.22
CA GLY A 511 -4.29 33.97 -1.22
C GLY A 511 -4.37 35.30 -0.51
N PRO A 512 -3.65 36.33 -1.03
CA PRO A 512 -2.80 36.35 -2.23
C PRO A 512 -1.43 35.68 -2.06
N LYS A 513 -0.96 35.48 -0.82
CA LYS A 513 0.33 34.89 -0.44
C LYS A 513 0.12 33.82 0.62
N ALA A 514 1.20 33.36 1.24
CA ALA A 514 1.20 32.37 2.32
C ALA A 514 1.10 33.01 3.71
N GLY A 515 0.79 32.19 4.73
CA GLY A 515 0.81 32.56 6.15
C GLY A 515 -0.09 33.74 6.48
N VAL A 516 0.45 34.72 7.20
CA VAL A 516 -0.28 35.93 7.63
C VAL A 516 -0.78 36.79 6.47
N HIS A 517 -0.15 36.69 5.31
CA HIS A 517 -0.51 37.42 4.09
C HIS A 517 -1.52 36.67 3.22
N GLY A 518 -1.85 35.41 3.57
CA GLY A 518 -2.86 34.57 2.92
C GLY A 518 -4.22 34.65 3.60
N GLY A 519 -5.01 33.60 3.44
CA GLY A 519 -6.26 33.38 4.15
C GLY A 519 -7.49 34.16 3.62
N ASN A 520 -7.36 34.82 2.48
CA ASN A 520 -8.49 35.49 1.83
C ASN A 520 -8.94 34.72 0.57
N VAL A 521 -10.21 34.76 0.25
CA VAL A 521 -10.72 34.30 -1.04
C VAL A 521 -10.44 35.37 -2.09
N ILE A 522 -9.62 35.03 -3.07
CA ILE A 522 -9.27 35.92 -4.19
C ILE A 522 -10.31 35.81 -5.30
N VAL A 523 -10.72 34.57 -5.59
CA VAL A 523 -11.73 34.22 -6.59
C VAL A 523 -12.52 33.01 -6.11
N ALA A 524 -13.84 33.02 -6.35
CA ALA A 524 -14.72 31.87 -6.15
C ALA A 524 -15.84 31.98 -7.19
N ASP A 525 -15.73 31.27 -8.31
CA ASP A 525 -16.73 31.29 -9.39
C ASP A 525 -16.56 30.05 -10.29
N ASP A 526 -17.47 29.90 -11.23
CA ASP A 526 -17.42 28.91 -12.30
C ASP A 526 -16.15 29.10 -13.12
N LEU A 527 -15.42 27.99 -13.33
CA LEU A 527 -14.10 28.04 -13.97
C LEU A 527 -14.20 28.48 -15.43
N GLU A 528 -15.17 27.99 -16.19
CA GLU A 528 -15.34 28.34 -17.62
C GLU A 528 -15.59 29.86 -17.78
N LYS A 529 -16.43 30.43 -16.92
CA LYS A 529 -16.70 31.88 -16.87
C LYS A 529 -15.43 32.67 -16.56
N LEU A 530 -14.61 32.18 -15.61
CA LEU A 530 -13.38 32.87 -15.24
C LEU A 530 -12.33 32.78 -16.36
N LEU A 531 -12.18 31.64 -17.03
CA LEU A 531 -11.24 31.49 -18.14
C LEU A 531 -11.60 32.35 -19.34
N SER A 532 -12.90 32.58 -19.56
CA SER A 532 -13.45 33.44 -20.64
C SER A 532 -13.35 34.94 -20.36
N ALA A 533 -13.11 35.34 -19.11
CA ALA A 533 -13.02 36.73 -18.71
C ALA A 533 -11.78 37.42 -19.33
N PRO A 534 -11.84 38.79 -19.56
CA PRO A 534 -10.70 39.51 -20.12
C PRO A 534 -9.41 39.33 -19.34
N LYS A 535 -8.27 39.32 -20.04
CA LYS A 535 -6.95 39.19 -19.41
C LYS A 535 -6.68 40.35 -18.44
N ASN A 536 -5.85 40.06 -17.42
CA ASN A 536 -5.47 41.04 -16.37
C ASN A 536 -6.64 41.61 -15.52
N THR A 537 -7.79 40.94 -15.49
CA THR A 537 -8.93 41.36 -14.68
C THR A 537 -8.91 40.74 -13.27
N SER A 538 -8.17 39.67 -13.06
CA SER A 538 -8.09 38.95 -11.79
C SER A 538 -6.78 39.18 -11.07
N LYS A 539 -6.83 39.28 -9.72
CA LYS A 539 -5.65 39.31 -8.85
C LYS A 539 -5.11 37.89 -8.55
N SER A 540 -5.80 36.85 -9.06
CA SER A 540 -5.37 35.45 -8.89
C SER A 540 -4.16 35.11 -9.74
N ARG A 541 -3.10 34.66 -9.10
CA ARG A 541 -1.90 34.20 -9.79
C ARG A 541 -2.14 32.87 -10.48
N THR A 542 -2.92 31.99 -9.86
CA THR A 542 -3.34 30.71 -10.44
C THR A 542 -4.03 30.94 -11.80
N LEU A 543 -5.00 31.84 -11.87
CA LEU A 543 -5.67 32.20 -13.14
C LEU A 543 -4.70 32.83 -14.15
N GLY A 544 -3.72 33.60 -13.70
CA GLY A 544 -2.68 34.16 -14.57
C GLY A 544 -1.89 33.06 -15.29
N TYR A 545 -1.52 31.97 -14.59
CA TYR A 545 -0.86 30.80 -15.19
C TYR A 545 -1.81 30.03 -16.12
N LEU A 546 -3.02 29.72 -15.68
CA LEU A 546 -4.02 28.99 -16.48
C LEU A 546 -4.38 29.73 -17.80
N ARG A 547 -4.45 31.04 -17.78
CA ARG A 547 -4.71 31.87 -18.98
C ARG A 547 -3.47 32.11 -19.84
N GLY A 548 -2.27 31.61 -19.39
CA GLY A 548 -1.00 31.83 -20.06
C GLY A 548 -0.50 33.28 -20.02
N GLU A 549 -1.00 34.11 -19.08
CA GLU A 549 -0.54 35.49 -18.81
C GLU A 549 0.82 35.44 -18.09
N ILE A 550 1.04 34.44 -17.26
CA ILE A 550 2.28 34.16 -16.54
C ILE A 550 2.79 32.79 -17.01
N LYS A 551 4.08 32.67 -17.27
CA LYS A 551 4.70 31.39 -17.68
C LYS A 551 6.04 31.20 -17.01
N ILE A 552 6.39 29.94 -16.73
CA ILE A 552 7.75 29.55 -16.35
C ILE A 552 8.56 29.43 -17.66
N GLU A 553 9.61 30.23 -17.77
CA GLU A 553 10.40 30.30 -18.99
C GLU A 553 11.23 29.05 -19.23
N ILE A 554 11.44 28.73 -20.54
CA ILE A 554 12.32 27.67 -20.99
C ILE A 554 13.72 28.26 -21.10
N PRO A 555 14.78 27.62 -20.57
CA PRO A 555 16.14 28.10 -20.73
C PRO A 555 16.53 28.24 -22.23
N GLU A 556 17.01 29.40 -22.63
CA GLU A 556 17.43 29.62 -24.01
C GLU A 556 18.56 28.68 -24.48
N LYS A 557 19.44 28.31 -23.56
CA LYS A 557 20.55 27.39 -23.79
C LYS A 557 20.64 26.35 -22.69
N ARG A 558 20.79 25.07 -23.07
CA ARG A 558 21.09 23.98 -22.17
C ARG A 558 22.56 24.00 -21.80
N ARG A 559 22.90 23.69 -20.54
CA ARG A 559 24.29 23.60 -20.08
C ARG A 559 25.02 22.49 -20.83
N THR A 560 26.20 22.80 -21.34
CA THR A 560 27.16 21.80 -21.78
C THR A 560 28.05 21.43 -20.61
N SER A 561 28.36 20.13 -20.42
CA SER A 561 29.23 19.70 -19.33
C SER A 561 30.48 19.01 -19.88
N GLU A 562 31.65 19.51 -19.49
CA GLU A 562 32.96 18.88 -19.73
C GLU A 562 33.40 18.00 -18.53
N LYS A 563 32.56 17.88 -17.49
CA LYS A 563 32.90 17.22 -16.21
C LYS A 563 32.78 15.68 -16.25
N GLY A 564 32.51 15.11 -17.42
CA GLY A 564 32.31 13.67 -17.57
C GLY A 564 30.89 13.19 -17.20
N SER A 565 30.74 11.89 -17.03
CA SER A 565 29.44 11.26 -16.74
C SER A 565 29.59 10.03 -15.84
N ILE A 566 28.58 9.75 -15.04
CA ILE A 566 28.42 8.46 -14.36
C ILE A 566 27.84 7.48 -15.37
N LYS A 567 28.49 6.34 -15.56
CA LYS A 567 28.04 5.27 -16.47
C LYS A 567 27.65 4.04 -15.68
N ILE A 568 26.44 3.56 -15.95
CA ILE A 568 25.84 2.36 -15.35
C ILE A 568 25.57 1.38 -16.49
N VAL A 569 26.08 0.15 -16.37
CA VAL A 569 25.90 -0.92 -17.36
C VAL A 569 25.28 -2.13 -16.69
N GLY A 570 24.28 -2.72 -17.33
CA GLY A 570 23.65 -3.94 -16.87
C GLY A 570 22.89 -3.82 -15.55
N GLY A 571 22.25 -2.66 -15.32
CA GLY A 571 21.42 -2.46 -14.12
C GLY A 571 20.30 -3.47 -14.02
N LYS A 572 20.17 -4.14 -12.87
CA LYS A 572 19.16 -5.18 -12.64
C LYS A 572 18.66 -5.14 -11.20
N VAL A 573 17.44 -4.68 -11.00
CA VAL A 573 16.76 -4.67 -9.68
C VAL A 573 15.25 -4.53 -9.90
N PHE A 574 14.45 -5.29 -9.18
CA PHE A 574 12.99 -5.33 -9.29
C PHE A 574 12.53 -5.48 -10.76
N ASN A 575 11.85 -4.48 -11.30
CA ASN A 575 11.40 -4.48 -12.69
C ASN A 575 12.46 -4.02 -13.69
N ILE A 576 13.58 -3.47 -13.24
CA ILE A 576 14.69 -3.05 -14.10
C ILE A 576 15.44 -4.27 -14.63
N LYS A 577 15.59 -4.36 -15.97
CA LYS A 577 16.19 -5.50 -16.66
C LYS A 577 17.31 -5.00 -17.59
N ASN A 578 18.58 -5.27 -17.23
CA ASN A 578 19.76 -4.96 -18.05
C ASN A 578 19.83 -3.50 -18.55
N LEU A 579 19.63 -2.57 -17.64
CA LEU A 579 19.59 -1.14 -17.94
C LEU A 579 20.99 -0.56 -18.16
N ASN A 580 21.17 0.19 -19.26
CA ASN A 580 22.35 1.01 -19.51
C ASN A 580 21.96 2.48 -19.46
N ALA A 581 22.55 3.22 -18.52
CA ALA A 581 22.27 4.63 -18.31
C ALA A 581 23.55 5.46 -18.17
N GLU A 582 23.48 6.72 -18.59
CA GLU A 582 24.55 7.70 -18.46
C GLU A 582 24.00 8.99 -17.89
N ILE A 583 24.61 9.47 -16.80
CA ILE A 583 24.21 10.69 -16.10
C ILE A 583 25.34 11.72 -16.26
N PRO A 584 25.13 12.78 -17.07
CA PRO A 584 26.14 13.84 -17.26
C PRO A 584 26.28 14.63 -15.95
N LEU A 585 27.55 14.93 -15.59
CA LEU A 585 27.87 15.70 -14.38
C LEU A 585 27.77 17.21 -14.62
N GLY A 586 27.51 17.99 -13.56
CA GLY A 586 27.39 19.44 -13.65
C GLY A 586 26.14 19.94 -14.36
N LYS A 587 25.06 19.15 -14.34
CA LYS A 587 23.78 19.44 -15.01
C LYS A 587 22.60 19.22 -14.07
N LEU A 588 21.46 19.81 -14.43
CA LEU A 588 20.15 19.45 -13.91
C LEU A 588 19.60 18.29 -14.77
N VAL A 589 19.59 17.10 -14.20
CA VAL A 589 19.12 15.88 -14.86
C VAL A 589 17.76 15.48 -14.29
N SER A 590 16.74 15.28 -15.13
CA SER A 590 15.46 14.78 -14.69
C SER A 590 15.24 13.34 -15.14
N ILE A 591 14.81 12.49 -14.21
CA ILE A 591 14.37 11.11 -14.42
C ILE A 591 12.86 11.14 -14.55
N THR A 592 12.33 10.78 -15.70
CA THR A 592 10.92 10.84 -16.05
C THR A 592 10.34 9.48 -16.40
N GLY A 593 9.05 9.38 -16.64
CA GLY A 593 8.36 8.17 -17.09
C GLY A 593 7.12 7.85 -16.28
N VAL A 594 6.32 6.90 -16.75
CA VAL A 594 5.04 6.51 -16.12
C VAL A 594 5.20 5.97 -14.69
N SER A 595 4.12 5.95 -13.92
CA SER A 595 4.12 5.39 -12.58
C SER A 595 4.50 3.91 -12.60
N GLY A 596 5.33 3.46 -11.63
CA GLY A 596 5.82 2.08 -11.58
C GLY A 596 6.86 1.68 -12.63
N SER A 597 7.37 2.62 -13.49
CA SER A 597 8.37 2.32 -14.53
C SER A 597 9.79 2.03 -14.01
N GLY A 598 10.05 2.16 -12.69
CA GLY A 598 11.35 1.86 -12.09
C GLY A 598 12.24 3.06 -11.77
N LYS A 599 11.75 4.30 -11.86
CA LYS A 599 12.50 5.54 -11.56
C LYS A 599 13.14 5.53 -10.17
N SER A 600 12.33 5.30 -9.14
CA SER A 600 12.80 5.26 -7.75
C SER A 600 13.77 4.08 -7.51
N SER A 601 13.47 2.91 -8.09
CA SER A 601 14.38 1.75 -8.03
C SER A 601 15.75 2.06 -8.65
N PHE A 602 15.77 2.77 -9.75
CA PHE A 602 17.02 3.22 -10.38
C PHE A 602 17.79 4.20 -9.49
N MET A 603 17.10 5.22 -8.96
CA MET A 603 17.76 6.26 -8.18
C MET A 603 18.25 5.74 -6.84
N TYR A 604 17.42 4.98 -6.09
CA TYR A 604 17.77 4.50 -4.75
C TYR A 604 18.67 3.27 -4.78
N GLU A 605 18.28 2.23 -5.54
CA GLU A 605 18.90 0.92 -5.46
C GLU A 605 20.15 0.78 -6.32
N ILE A 606 20.23 1.54 -7.43
CA ILE A 606 21.39 1.48 -8.32
C ILE A 606 22.27 2.71 -8.10
N LEU A 607 21.76 3.92 -8.36
CA LEU A 607 22.59 5.11 -8.35
C LEU A 607 23.08 5.47 -6.93
N HIS A 608 22.17 5.63 -5.97
CA HIS A 608 22.51 6.05 -4.61
C HIS A 608 23.37 5.02 -3.89
N LYS A 609 23.00 3.73 -3.90
CA LYS A 609 23.78 2.66 -3.22
C LYS A 609 25.20 2.54 -3.73
N ASN A 610 25.40 2.61 -5.07
CA ASN A 610 26.75 2.55 -5.62
C ASN A 610 27.57 3.79 -5.25
N LEU A 611 27.01 4.99 -5.33
CA LEU A 611 27.68 6.23 -4.92
C LEU A 611 28.06 6.20 -3.44
N GLN A 612 27.10 5.84 -2.56
CA GLN A 612 27.34 5.76 -1.12
C GLN A 612 28.39 4.72 -0.78
N GLY A 613 28.30 3.50 -1.33
CA GLY A 613 29.26 2.43 -1.06
C GLY A 613 30.69 2.81 -1.50
N ARG A 614 30.86 3.51 -2.63
CA ARG A 614 32.18 3.97 -3.06
C ARG A 614 32.74 5.10 -2.22
N LEU A 615 31.91 6.08 -1.85
CA LEU A 615 32.34 7.22 -1.02
C LEU A 615 32.69 6.80 0.42
N GLU A 616 31.88 5.94 1.07
CA GLU A 616 32.15 5.45 2.42
C GLU A 616 33.45 4.63 2.48
N ARG A 617 33.74 3.81 1.47
CA ARG A 617 34.95 3.00 1.36
C ARG A 617 36.11 3.73 0.68
N LYS A 618 35.99 5.04 0.46
CA LYS A 618 37.03 5.91 -0.15
C LYS A 618 37.62 5.29 -1.44
N TYR A 619 36.77 4.76 -2.32
CA TYR A 619 37.14 4.09 -3.57
C TYR A 619 38.08 2.87 -3.45
N ARG A 620 38.18 2.27 -2.25
CA ARG A 620 39.01 1.07 -2.02
C ARG A 620 38.35 -0.23 -2.45
N THR A 621 37.11 -0.20 -2.91
CA THR A 621 36.37 -1.38 -3.37
C THR A 621 35.83 -1.18 -4.78
N ASN A 622 35.84 -2.25 -5.57
CA ASN A 622 35.21 -2.33 -6.88
C ASN A 622 33.81 -2.97 -6.81
N GLU A 623 33.30 -3.25 -5.60
CA GLU A 623 31.94 -3.76 -5.43
C GLU A 623 30.93 -2.85 -6.11
N VAL A 624 30.03 -3.47 -6.85
CA VAL A 624 28.89 -2.82 -7.51
C VAL A 624 27.58 -3.44 -7.01
N TYR A 625 26.58 -2.60 -6.87
CA TYR A 625 25.25 -3.01 -6.37
C TYR A 625 24.25 -2.96 -7.51
N ASN A 626 23.57 -4.06 -7.75
CA ASN A 626 22.46 -4.14 -8.71
C ASN A 626 22.81 -3.72 -10.15
N CYS A 627 24.08 -3.82 -10.55
CA CYS A 627 24.53 -3.58 -11.93
C CYS A 627 25.80 -4.34 -12.23
N ALA A 628 26.12 -4.53 -13.51
CA ALA A 628 27.34 -5.22 -13.93
C ALA A 628 28.58 -4.30 -13.82
N SER A 629 28.40 -2.99 -14.09
CA SER A 629 29.49 -2.00 -14.01
C SER A 629 28.96 -0.63 -13.62
N PHE A 630 29.77 0.08 -12.80
CA PHE A 630 29.51 1.44 -12.34
C PHE A 630 30.81 2.24 -12.39
N SER A 631 30.85 3.33 -13.14
CA SER A 631 32.06 4.14 -13.34
C SER A 631 31.75 5.63 -13.45
N GLY A 632 32.80 6.49 -13.36
CA GLY A 632 32.65 7.95 -13.42
C GLY A 632 32.31 8.61 -12.09
N SER A 633 32.26 7.83 -11.00
CA SER A 633 32.00 8.33 -9.63
C SER A 633 33.24 8.98 -9.01
N GLU A 634 34.42 8.85 -9.59
CA GLU A 634 35.68 9.42 -9.12
C GLU A 634 35.66 10.97 -9.09
N TYR A 635 34.79 11.56 -9.89
CA TYR A 635 34.56 13.01 -9.93
C TYR A 635 33.64 13.51 -8.78
N ILE A 636 32.99 12.60 -8.03
CA ILE A 636 32.04 12.94 -6.97
C ILE A 636 32.71 12.81 -5.60
N SER A 637 32.65 13.87 -4.81
CA SER A 637 33.16 13.88 -3.42
C SER A 637 32.07 13.63 -2.37
N ARG A 638 30.79 13.85 -2.74
CA ARG A 638 29.65 13.71 -1.81
C ARG A 638 28.37 13.37 -2.55
N VAL A 639 27.54 12.54 -1.96
CA VAL A 639 26.16 12.26 -2.39
C VAL A 639 25.18 12.71 -1.30
N VAL A 640 24.11 13.37 -1.71
CA VAL A 640 23.03 13.85 -0.83
C VAL A 640 21.72 13.38 -1.39
N LEU A 641 21.01 12.55 -0.64
CA LEU A 641 19.67 12.09 -0.96
C LEU A 641 18.64 12.97 -0.22
N ILE A 642 17.72 13.55 -0.98
CA ILE A 642 16.66 14.43 -0.48
C ILE A 642 15.32 13.83 -0.86
N ASP A 643 14.75 13.10 0.07
CA ASP A 643 13.45 12.44 -0.04
C ASP A 643 12.38 13.18 0.78
N GLN A 644 11.14 12.75 0.67
CA GLN A 644 9.99 13.31 1.39
C GLN A 644 9.90 12.87 2.86
N SER A 645 10.87 12.13 3.38
CA SER A 645 10.88 11.71 4.77
C SER A 645 11.01 12.92 5.71
N ALA A 646 10.38 12.82 6.90
CA ALA A 646 10.44 13.88 7.89
C ALA A 646 11.89 14.20 8.31
N ILE A 647 12.18 15.47 8.59
CA ILE A 647 13.51 15.96 9.05
C ILE A 647 13.87 15.49 10.47
N GLY A 648 12.93 14.79 11.15
CA GLY A 648 13.15 14.21 12.46
C GLY A 648 11.92 13.40 12.90
N ARG A 649 12.13 12.45 13.81
CA ARG A 649 11.09 11.53 14.30
C ARG A 649 10.44 12.00 15.60
N THR A 650 10.92 13.06 16.22
CA THR A 650 10.45 13.57 17.50
C THR A 650 9.91 14.98 17.39
N PRO A 651 8.97 15.41 18.24
CA PRO A 651 8.47 16.79 18.29
C PRO A 651 9.54 17.85 18.56
N ARG A 652 10.72 17.45 19.05
CA ARG A 652 11.87 18.33 19.32
C ARG A 652 12.62 18.75 18.06
N SER A 653 12.53 17.97 16.98
CA SER A 653 13.12 18.36 15.70
C SER A 653 12.25 19.45 15.06
N ASN A 654 12.88 20.54 14.63
CA ASN A 654 12.21 21.68 13.98
C ASN A 654 13.16 22.36 12.99
N LEU A 655 12.66 23.40 12.27
CA LEU A 655 13.44 24.10 11.27
C LEU A 655 14.73 24.71 11.85
N ALA A 656 14.62 25.39 12.99
CA ALA A 656 15.77 26.05 13.62
C ALA A 656 16.87 25.06 14.05
N THR A 657 16.47 23.87 14.54
CA THR A 657 17.45 22.83 14.93
C THR A 657 18.10 22.16 13.73
N TYR A 658 17.31 21.88 12.69
CA TYR A 658 17.80 21.18 11.48
C TYR A 658 18.79 22.05 10.68
N THR A 659 18.50 23.33 10.50
CA THR A 659 19.39 24.30 9.82
C THR A 659 20.60 24.72 10.67
N GLY A 660 20.60 24.34 11.95
CA GLY A 660 21.62 24.76 12.90
C GLY A 660 21.48 26.20 13.37
N ALA A 661 20.44 26.94 12.97
CA ALA A 661 20.18 28.32 13.45
C ALA A 661 19.99 28.38 14.97
N PHE A 662 19.35 27.34 15.54
CA PHE A 662 19.07 27.28 16.98
C PHE A 662 20.33 27.27 17.87
N THR A 663 21.45 26.79 17.36
CA THR A 663 22.73 26.84 18.09
C THR A 663 23.16 28.28 18.34
N TYR A 664 23.16 29.12 17.32
CA TYR A 664 23.52 30.53 17.42
C TYR A 664 22.48 31.37 18.16
N ILE A 665 21.18 31.04 18.02
CA ILE A 665 20.12 31.65 18.81
C ILE A 665 20.34 31.41 20.30
N ARG A 666 20.70 30.20 20.73
CA ARG A 666 21.00 29.88 22.13
C ARG A 666 22.25 30.62 22.66
N GLU A 667 23.26 30.74 21.83
CA GLU A 667 24.47 31.52 22.16
C GLU A 667 24.13 33.00 22.35
N LEU A 668 23.32 33.56 21.43
CA LEU A 668 22.83 34.93 21.50
C LEU A 668 22.05 35.22 22.81
N PHE A 669 21.16 34.27 23.22
CA PHE A 669 20.45 34.41 24.49
C PHE A 669 21.37 34.28 25.71
N ALA A 670 22.44 33.49 25.67
CA ALA A 670 23.42 33.37 26.73
C ALA A 670 24.28 34.65 26.88
N GLU A 671 24.40 35.44 25.82
CA GLU A 671 25.14 36.71 25.80
C GLU A 671 24.32 37.90 26.32
N THR A 672 23.01 37.75 26.56
CA THR A 672 22.18 38.82 27.13
C THR A 672 22.63 39.18 28.55
N GLU A 673 22.46 40.44 28.96
CA GLU A 673 22.86 40.91 30.29
C GLU A 673 22.24 40.08 31.42
N GLU A 674 20.94 39.74 31.29
CA GLU A 674 20.22 38.96 32.29
C GLU A 674 20.77 37.52 32.40
N ALA A 675 21.12 36.89 31.30
CA ALA A 675 21.68 35.54 31.29
C ALA A 675 23.09 35.53 31.87
N ARG A 676 23.92 36.53 31.51
CA ARG A 676 25.27 36.73 32.09
C ARG A 676 25.24 36.98 33.60
N PHE A 677 24.34 37.83 34.07
CA PHE A 677 24.12 38.07 35.47
C PHE A 677 23.79 36.81 36.27
N ARG A 678 23.01 35.91 35.68
CA ARG A 678 22.63 34.61 36.27
C ARG A 678 23.67 33.51 36.05
N GLY A 679 24.76 33.78 35.33
CA GLY A 679 25.78 32.79 34.97
C GLY A 679 25.29 31.71 34.03
N TRP A 680 24.26 31.97 33.23
CA TRP A 680 23.65 31.01 32.34
C TRP A 680 24.39 30.90 31.02
N LYS A 681 24.66 29.67 30.61
CA LYS A 681 25.28 29.34 29.32
C LYS A 681 24.22 28.91 28.27
N SER A 682 24.66 28.71 27.04
CA SER A 682 23.77 28.32 25.91
C SER A 682 22.94 27.03 26.16
N ASN A 683 23.42 26.14 27.05
CA ASN A 683 22.67 24.94 27.45
C ASN A 683 21.36 25.27 28.17
N ARG A 684 21.29 26.40 28.88
CA ARG A 684 20.07 26.87 29.56
C ARG A 684 18.91 27.08 28.58
N PHE A 685 19.23 27.55 27.39
CA PHE A 685 18.28 27.88 26.34
C PHE A 685 18.01 26.71 25.39
N SER A 686 18.32 25.46 25.84
CA SER A 686 18.03 24.25 25.07
C SER A 686 16.86 23.48 25.67
N PHE A 687 15.83 23.16 24.84
CA PHE A 687 14.73 22.29 25.23
C PHE A 687 15.13 20.80 25.24
N ASN A 688 16.35 20.44 24.83
CA ASN A 688 16.88 19.07 24.88
C ASN A 688 17.69 18.78 26.16
N VAL A 689 18.10 19.80 26.93
CA VAL A 689 18.95 19.63 28.09
C VAL A 689 18.14 19.74 29.38
N SER A 690 18.27 18.73 30.26
CA SER A 690 17.55 18.68 31.54
C SER A 690 18.00 19.80 32.48
N SER A 691 17.09 20.27 33.34
CA SER A 691 17.37 21.24 34.39
C SER A 691 18.44 20.74 35.38
N LYS A 692 18.51 19.43 35.62
CA LYS A 692 19.54 18.79 36.48
C LYS A 692 20.97 18.95 35.93
N THR A 693 21.13 19.15 34.62
CA THR A 693 22.42 19.33 33.94
C THR A 693 22.62 20.75 33.45
N GLY A 694 21.92 21.72 34.04
CA GLY A 694 22.04 23.15 33.72
C GLY A 694 21.21 23.60 32.50
N GLY A 695 20.27 22.79 32.03
CA GLY A 695 19.31 23.14 30.98
C GLY A 695 18.10 23.89 31.51
N GLY A 696 17.23 24.35 30.61
CA GLY A 696 16.00 25.08 30.93
C GLY A 696 14.74 24.45 30.32
N ARG A 697 14.77 23.14 29.99
CA ARG A 697 13.57 22.45 29.47
C ARG A 697 12.51 22.26 30.54
N CYS A 698 11.27 22.22 30.14
CA CYS A 698 10.21 21.74 31.00
C CYS A 698 10.38 20.24 31.24
N GLU A 699 10.50 19.81 32.49
CA GLU A 699 10.74 18.41 32.83
C GLU A 699 9.48 17.55 32.69
N ALA A 700 8.28 18.13 32.82
CA ALA A 700 7.02 17.37 32.68
C ALA A 700 6.82 16.80 31.27
N CYS A 701 7.14 17.60 30.23
CA CYS A 701 7.07 17.15 28.85
C CYS A 701 8.45 16.91 28.23
N GLU A 702 9.51 16.96 29.04
CA GLU A 702 10.90 16.80 28.59
C GLU A 702 11.29 17.71 27.40
N GLY A 703 10.70 18.90 27.31
CA GLY A 703 10.94 19.87 26.24
C GLY A 703 10.15 19.59 24.94
N ASN A 704 9.25 18.62 24.92
CA ASN A 704 8.40 18.35 23.74
C ASN A 704 7.29 19.41 23.56
N GLY A 705 6.83 20.03 24.66
CA GLY A 705 5.65 20.90 24.67
C GLY A 705 4.33 20.15 24.76
N GLU A 706 4.34 18.87 24.43
CA GLU A 706 3.21 17.96 24.40
C GLU A 706 3.56 16.67 25.14
N ILE A 707 2.54 15.97 25.65
CA ILE A 707 2.64 14.67 26.30
C ILE A 707 1.96 13.65 25.38
N ALA A 708 2.69 12.59 25.04
CA ALA A 708 2.16 11.49 24.27
C ALA A 708 1.32 10.59 25.17
N VAL A 709 0.06 10.40 24.84
CA VAL A 709 -0.85 9.43 25.49
C VAL A 709 -0.99 8.22 24.57
N GLU A 710 -0.35 7.12 24.97
CA GLU A 710 -0.43 5.86 24.22
C GLU A 710 -1.76 5.16 24.52
N MET A 711 -2.49 4.81 23.50
CA MET A 711 -3.72 4.04 23.59
C MET A 711 -3.53 2.68 22.92
N HIS A 712 -3.81 1.58 23.65
CA HIS A 712 -3.50 0.21 23.20
C HIS A 712 -4.08 -0.17 21.82
N PHE A 713 -5.17 0.44 21.38
CA PHE A 713 -5.86 0.11 20.12
C PHE A 713 -6.06 1.31 19.18
N LEU A 714 -5.64 2.51 19.59
CA LEU A 714 -5.78 3.75 18.82
C LEU A 714 -4.41 4.41 18.60
N PRO A 715 -4.27 5.28 17.59
CA PRO A 715 -3.04 6.06 17.42
C PRO A 715 -2.72 6.89 18.66
N THR A 716 -1.44 7.04 18.98
CA THR A 716 -0.95 7.91 20.06
C THR A 716 -1.50 9.32 19.90
N VAL A 717 -2.12 9.86 20.94
CA VAL A 717 -2.65 11.23 20.96
C VAL A 717 -1.65 12.12 21.70
N TYR A 718 -1.35 13.27 21.13
CA TYR A 718 -0.50 14.29 21.74
C TYR A 718 -1.37 15.36 22.39
N VAL A 719 -1.18 15.58 23.69
CA VAL A 719 -1.89 16.58 24.48
C VAL A 719 -0.93 17.67 24.92
N THR A 720 -1.34 18.94 24.82
CA THR A 720 -0.52 20.06 25.26
C THR A 720 -0.13 19.89 26.73
N CYS A 721 1.15 20.08 27.06
CA CYS A 721 1.65 19.95 28.43
C CYS A 721 1.06 21.02 29.36
N ASP A 722 0.40 20.60 30.43
CA ASP A 722 -0.28 21.48 31.40
C ASP A 722 0.70 22.35 32.19
N VAL A 723 1.97 21.92 32.37
CA VAL A 723 2.97 22.64 33.15
C VAL A 723 3.57 23.81 32.38
N CYS A 724 3.95 23.59 31.12
CA CYS A 724 4.57 24.65 30.32
C CYS A 724 3.59 25.27 29.31
N MET A 725 2.35 24.79 29.19
CA MET A 725 1.35 25.26 28.21
C MET A 725 1.91 25.31 26.79
N GLY A 726 2.60 24.23 26.37
CA GLY A 726 3.21 24.13 25.04
C GLY A 726 4.55 24.88 24.88
N LYS A 727 5.00 25.63 25.86
CA LYS A 727 6.17 26.52 25.73
C LYS A 727 7.54 25.83 25.78
N ARG A 728 7.61 24.55 26.09
CA ARG A 728 8.80 23.69 26.08
C ARG A 728 9.85 24.00 27.14
N PHE A 729 9.89 25.21 27.70
CA PHE A 729 10.87 25.69 28.69
C PHE A 729 10.25 25.92 30.05
N ASP A 730 11.10 25.98 31.08
CA ASP A 730 10.70 26.40 32.41
C ASP A 730 10.41 27.93 32.48
N LYS A 731 9.68 28.35 33.50
CA LYS A 731 9.29 29.77 33.68
C LYS A 731 10.46 30.73 33.82
N GLU A 732 11.56 30.28 34.43
CA GLU A 732 12.72 31.14 34.65
C GLU A 732 13.48 31.41 33.37
N THR A 733 13.69 30.38 32.52
CA THR A 733 14.33 30.54 31.21
C THR A 733 13.52 31.51 30.31
N LEU A 734 12.19 31.51 30.41
CA LEU A 734 11.32 32.38 29.63
C LEU A 734 11.32 33.85 30.06
N LYS A 735 11.94 34.18 31.21
CA LYS A 735 12.11 35.60 31.64
C LYS A 735 13.15 36.31 30.81
N VAL A 736 14.21 35.60 30.36
CA VAL A 736 15.26 36.20 29.54
C VAL A 736 14.75 36.59 28.17
N LYS A 737 14.99 37.82 27.75
CA LYS A 737 14.55 38.37 26.48
C LYS A 737 15.69 38.92 25.64
N TYR A 738 15.62 38.73 24.34
CA TYR A 738 16.46 39.40 23.34
C TYR A 738 15.55 40.22 22.40
N LYS A 739 15.85 41.53 22.24
CA LYS A 739 14.99 42.48 21.48
C LYS A 739 13.51 42.35 21.89
N GLY A 740 13.23 42.17 23.20
CA GLY A 740 11.88 42.08 23.76
C GLY A 740 11.17 40.71 23.63
N LYS A 741 11.77 39.74 22.99
CA LYS A 741 11.23 38.36 22.79
C LYS A 741 11.98 37.34 23.60
N ASN A 742 11.29 36.41 24.27
CA ASN A 742 11.89 35.24 24.89
C ASN A 742 12.18 34.11 23.87
N ILE A 743 12.91 33.08 24.29
CA ILE A 743 13.32 31.97 23.39
C ILE A 743 12.14 31.23 22.76
N TYR A 744 11.02 31.07 23.46
CA TYR A 744 9.80 30.46 22.92
C TYR A 744 9.12 31.34 21.87
N GLU A 745 9.01 32.64 22.14
CA GLU A 745 8.46 33.63 21.21
C GLU A 745 9.30 33.72 19.93
N VAL A 746 10.64 33.56 20.03
CA VAL A 746 11.52 33.46 18.87
C VAL A 746 11.23 32.17 18.06
N LEU A 747 11.05 31.05 18.73
CA LEU A 747 10.67 29.78 18.03
C LEU A 747 9.29 29.86 17.39
N LYS A 748 8.39 30.69 17.91
CA LYS A 748 7.05 30.93 17.35
C LYS A 748 7.03 31.92 16.18
N MET A 749 8.12 32.64 15.96
CA MET A 749 8.25 33.48 14.77
C MET A 749 8.20 32.66 13.50
N THR A 750 7.52 33.19 12.50
CA THR A 750 7.68 32.68 11.12
C THR A 750 9.09 32.95 10.61
N VAL A 751 9.51 32.21 9.60
CA VAL A 751 10.82 32.43 8.96
C VAL A 751 10.92 33.85 8.42
N GLU A 752 9.81 34.44 7.89
CA GLU A 752 9.76 35.83 7.41
C GLU A 752 9.97 36.86 8.54
N GLU A 753 9.31 36.69 9.68
CA GLU A 753 9.51 37.54 10.86
C GLU A 753 10.95 37.39 11.41
N ALA A 754 11.44 36.18 11.44
CA ALA A 754 12.81 35.89 11.90
C ALA A 754 13.86 36.45 10.95
N PHE A 755 13.58 36.50 9.64
CA PHE A 755 14.47 37.13 8.66
C PHE A 755 14.71 38.59 8.97
N THR A 756 13.66 39.34 9.30
CA THR A 756 13.78 40.76 9.72
C THR A 756 14.37 40.90 11.13
N PHE A 757 13.97 40.02 12.08
CA PHE A 757 14.39 40.10 13.46
C PHE A 757 15.90 39.86 13.67
N PHE A 758 16.52 39.00 12.88
CA PHE A 758 17.92 38.62 12.94
C PHE A 758 18.81 39.28 11.87
N GLU A 759 18.35 40.33 11.21
CA GLU A 759 19.09 41.02 10.13
C GLU A 759 20.54 41.37 10.55
N ASP A 760 20.75 41.76 11.81
CA ASP A 760 22.08 42.13 12.37
C ASP A 760 22.92 40.92 12.83
N ILE A 761 22.43 39.68 12.72
CA ILE A 761 23.11 38.49 13.24
C ILE A 761 23.44 37.53 12.06
N PRO A 762 24.60 37.70 11.41
CA PRO A 762 24.91 36.99 10.14
C PRO A 762 24.73 35.46 10.23
N ASN A 763 25.20 34.85 11.33
CA ASN A 763 25.14 33.40 11.54
C ASN A 763 23.70 32.83 11.61
N VAL A 764 22.72 33.61 12.05
CA VAL A 764 21.30 33.23 12.06
C VAL A 764 20.65 33.67 10.76
N PHE A 765 20.92 34.93 10.35
CA PHE A 765 20.33 35.53 9.14
C PHE A 765 20.56 34.71 7.90
N ASP A 766 21.78 34.27 7.61
CA ASP A 766 22.10 33.50 6.42
C ASP A 766 21.32 32.17 6.36
N ARG A 767 21.09 31.50 7.49
CA ARG A 767 20.29 30.26 7.58
C ARG A 767 18.82 30.52 7.36
N VAL A 768 18.30 31.58 7.96
CA VAL A 768 16.90 31.98 7.78
C VAL A 768 16.65 32.43 6.34
N LYS A 769 17.62 33.13 5.71
CA LYS A 769 17.57 33.54 4.32
C LYS A 769 17.45 32.35 3.38
N THR A 770 18.18 31.24 3.60
CA THR A 770 18.04 30.04 2.77
C THR A 770 16.67 29.40 2.91
N LEU A 771 16.02 29.48 4.08
CA LEU A 771 14.63 29.05 4.26
C LEU A 771 13.64 29.94 3.48
N MET A 772 13.88 31.27 3.46
CA MET A 772 13.11 32.18 2.61
C MET A 772 13.27 31.86 1.11
N ASP A 773 14.50 31.62 0.66
CA ASP A 773 14.83 31.33 -0.74
C ASP A 773 14.07 30.07 -1.26
N VAL A 774 13.80 29.09 -0.38
CA VAL A 774 13.03 27.89 -0.74
C VAL A 774 11.52 28.03 -0.55
N GLY A 775 11.02 29.23 -0.22
CA GLY A 775 9.58 29.52 -0.09
C GLY A 775 8.95 29.05 1.23
N LEU A 776 9.73 28.91 2.31
CA LEU A 776 9.24 28.52 3.64
C LEU A 776 9.02 29.72 4.58
N GLY A 777 8.85 30.93 4.06
CA GLY A 777 8.68 32.16 4.84
C GLY A 777 7.52 32.12 5.86
N TYR A 778 6.46 31.39 5.55
CA TYR A 778 5.27 31.28 6.38
C TYR A 778 5.39 30.27 7.56
N VAL A 779 6.39 29.39 7.55
CA VAL A 779 6.56 28.31 8.54
C VAL A 779 7.21 28.88 9.80
N GLU A 780 6.76 28.45 11.01
CA GLU A 780 7.40 28.83 12.26
C GLU A 780 8.78 28.17 12.43
N LEU A 781 9.78 28.87 12.96
CA LEU A 781 11.11 28.33 13.24
C LEU A 781 11.08 27.10 14.15
N GLY A 782 10.18 27.09 15.14
CA GLY A 782 9.98 26.03 16.13
C GLY A 782 8.94 24.99 15.73
N GLN A 783 8.36 25.04 14.52
CA GLN A 783 7.37 24.06 14.07
C GLN A 783 7.94 22.65 14.10
N SER A 784 7.20 21.72 14.70
CA SER A 784 7.64 20.33 14.84
C SER A 784 7.84 19.67 13.46
N ALA A 785 8.91 18.91 13.32
CA ALA A 785 9.18 18.12 12.12
C ALA A 785 8.04 17.15 11.74
N THR A 786 7.27 16.68 12.74
CA THR A 786 6.17 15.74 12.56
C THR A 786 4.91 16.39 11.98
N THR A 787 4.80 17.72 12.03
CA THR A 787 3.66 18.49 11.49
C THR A 787 3.91 19.05 10.09
N LEU A 788 5.16 19.00 9.61
CA LEU A 788 5.50 19.45 8.27
C LEU A 788 4.92 18.51 7.21
N SER A 789 4.52 19.07 6.07
CA SER A 789 4.24 18.28 4.87
C SER A 789 5.52 17.66 4.30
N GLY A 790 5.40 16.62 3.46
CA GLY A 790 6.54 15.99 2.80
C GLY A 790 7.36 17.00 1.98
N GLY A 791 6.69 17.87 1.23
CA GLY A 791 7.33 18.92 0.44
C GLY A 791 8.01 20.00 1.28
N GLU A 792 7.42 20.41 2.42
CA GLU A 792 8.07 21.33 3.37
C GLU A 792 9.34 20.73 3.96
N ALA A 793 9.26 19.46 4.43
CA ALA A 793 10.42 18.74 4.97
C ALA A 793 11.55 18.66 3.94
N GLN A 794 11.23 18.40 2.68
CA GLN A 794 12.20 18.34 1.58
C GLN A 794 12.83 19.69 1.30
N ARG A 795 12.06 20.78 1.28
CA ARG A 795 12.56 22.15 1.12
C ARG A 795 13.48 22.57 2.28
N VAL A 796 13.20 22.16 3.52
CA VAL A 796 14.11 22.37 4.66
C VAL A 796 15.44 21.65 4.42
N LYS A 797 15.43 20.42 3.89
CA LYS A 797 16.67 19.70 3.54
C LYS A 797 17.46 20.44 2.47
N ILE A 798 16.80 20.94 1.43
CA ILE A 798 17.43 21.73 0.35
C ILE A 798 18.04 23.02 0.94
N SER A 799 17.31 23.75 1.80
CA SER A 799 17.80 24.99 2.41
C SER A 799 19.09 24.79 3.18
N SER A 800 19.21 23.67 3.91
CA SER A 800 20.41 23.34 4.67
C SER A 800 21.65 23.10 3.80
N GLU A 801 21.44 22.61 2.58
CA GLU A 801 22.50 22.37 1.58
C GLU A 801 22.94 23.66 0.87
N LEU A 802 22.03 24.62 0.67
CA LEU A 802 22.35 25.94 0.12
C LEU A 802 23.28 26.75 1.00
N PHE A 803 23.14 26.61 2.33
CA PHE A 803 23.93 27.32 3.32
C PHE A 803 25.35 26.75 3.47
N ARG A 804 25.57 25.45 3.14
CA ARG A 804 26.91 24.84 3.33
C ARG A 804 27.97 25.55 2.50
N PRO A 805 29.19 25.69 3.03
CA PRO A 805 30.29 26.23 2.26
C PRO A 805 30.51 25.39 1.00
N TYR A 806 30.95 26.07 -0.03
CA TYR A 806 31.17 25.56 -1.37
C TYR A 806 31.96 24.23 -1.38
N LEU A 807 31.29 23.16 -1.69
CA LEU A 807 31.87 21.85 -1.93
C LEU A 807 31.59 21.51 -3.40
N GLU A 808 32.58 21.72 -4.24
CA GLU A 808 32.53 21.23 -5.62
C GLU A 808 32.33 19.71 -5.65
N LYS A 809 31.63 19.20 -6.68
CA LYS A 809 31.49 17.77 -6.97
C LYS A 809 30.50 17.04 -6.04
N THR A 810 29.49 17.72 -5.54
CA THR A 810 28.35 17.08 -4.88
C THR A 810 27.31 16.65 -5.90
N ILE A 811 26.75 15.43 -5.77
CA ILE A 811 25.57 15.01 -6.48
C ILE A 811 24.37 15.01 -5.50
N TYR A 812 23.34 15.74 -5.89
CA TYR A 812 22.07 15.81 -5.19
C TYR A 812 21.05 14.91 -5.88
N LEU A 813 20.42 14.01 -5.16
CA LEU A 813 19.37 13.11 -5.63
C LEU A 813 18.06 13.52 -4.96
N LEU A 814 17.08 13.98 -5.75
CA LEU A 814 15.80 14.49 -5.26
C LEU A 814 14.66 13.65 -5.80
N ASP A 815 13.71 13.31 -4.94
CA ASP A 815 12.53 12.53 -5.31
C ASP A 815 11.28 13.41 -5.24
N GLU A 816 10.71 13.73 -6.41
CA GLU A 816 9.51 14.54 -6.63
C GLU A 816 9.45 15.85 -5.80
N PRO A 817 10.43 16.76 -5.95
CA PRO A 817 10.51 17.96 -5.10
C PRO A 817 9.43 19.00 -5.39
N THR A 818 8.65 18.89 -6.48
CA THR A 818 7.56 19.82 -6.83
C THR A 818 6.22 19.43 -6.21
N VAL A 819 6.13 18.33 -5.49
CA VAL A 819 4.92 17.86 -4.84
C VAL A 819 4.34 18.93 -3.91
N GLY A 820 3.03 19.25 -4.08
CA GLY A 820 2.31 20.24 -3.26
C GLY A 820 2.73 21.68 -3.50
N LEU A 821 3.37 21.99 -4.62
CA LEU A 821 3.84 23.32 -4.94
C LEU A 821 2.93 24.02 -5.96
N HIS A 822 2.57 25.26 -5.64
CA HIS A 822 1.99 26.19 -6.59
C HIS A 822 3.03 26.59 -7.66
N TYR A 823 2.61 27.03 -8.85
CA TYR A 823 3.49 27.45 -9.96
C TYR A 823 4.60 28.41 -9.54
N ASP A 824 4.29 29.42 -8.71
CA ASP A 824 5.30 30.37 -8.18
C ASP A 824 6.35 29.67 -7.32
N ASP A 825 5.93 28.69 -6.51
CA ASP A 825 6.85 27.91 -5.66
C ASP A 825 7.72 26.98 -6.52
N VAL A 826 7.17 26.43 -7.62
CA VAL A 826 7.91 25.63 -8.61
C VAL A 826 8.98 26.49 -9.29
N GLN A 827 8.67 27.73 -9.70
CA GLN A 827 9.64 28.66 -10.27
C GLN A 827 10.77 28.94 -9.28
N ASN A 828 10.46 29.19 -8.00
CA ASN A 828 11.45 29.42 -6.96
C ASN A 828 12.34 28.19 -6.76
N LEU A 829 11.77 27.00 -6.76
CA LEU A 829 12.52 25.73 -6.64
C LEU A 829 13.47 25.55 -7.83
N ILE A 830 13.00 25.78 -9.06
CA ILE A 830 13.84 25.71 -10.27
C ILE A 830 15.04 26.66 -10.15
N ASN A 831 14.84 27.89 -9.68
CA ASN A 831 15.91 28.85 -9.44
C ASN A 831 16.92 28.36 -8.40
N VAL A 832 16.45 27.73 -7.33
CA VAL A 832 17.30 27.14 -6.29
C VAL A 832 18.13 25.98 -6.82
N LEU A 833 17.51 25.05 -7.59
CA LEU A 833 18.21 23.91 -8.19
C LEU A 833 19.26 24.38 -9.21
N ASN A 834 18.94 25.39 -10.01
CA ASN A 834 19.89 26.01 -10.93
C ASN A 834 21.08 26.62 -10.19
N ARG A 835 20.87 27.33 -9.08
CA ARG A 835 21.96 27.85 -8.23
C ARG A 835 22.90 26.75 -7.71
N LEU A 836 22.37 25.55 -7.37
CA LEU A 836 23.19 24.40 -6.97
C LEU A 836 24.04 23.89 -8.15
N VAL A 837 23.45 23.80 -9.35
CA VAL A 837 24.16 23.37 -10.57
C VAL A 837 25.22 24.38 -10.99
N ASP A 838 24.92 25.70 -10.96
CA ASP A 838 25.81 26.79 -11.29
C ASP A 838 27.03 26.84 -10.37
N LYS A 839 26.92 26.37 -9.14
CA LYS A 839 28.04 26.14 -8.22
C LYS A 839 28.90 24.93 -8.59
N GLY A 840 28.64 24.26 -9.71
CA GLY A 840 29.42 23.15 -10.22
C GLY A 840 28.96 21.76 -9.78
N ASN A 841 27.86 21.66 -9.07
CA ASN A 841 27.28 20.40 -8.60
C ASN A 841 26.41 19.71 -9.68
N THR A 842 26.07 18.45 -9.44
CA THR A 842 25.10 17.71 -10.25
C THR A 842 23.80 17.56 -9.48
N VAL A 843 22.68 17.82 -10.13
CA VAL A 843 21.34 17.63 -9.52
C VAL A 843 20.57 16.63 -10.38
N VAL A 844 20.14 15.53 -9.75
CA VAL A 844 19.32 14.48 -10.40
C VAL A 844 17.97 14.46 -9.68
N VAL A 845 16.90 14.63 -10.44
CA VAL A 845 15.53 14.78 -9.92
C VAL A 845 14.62 13.74 -10.55
N ILE A 846 13.86 12.98 -9.76
CA ILE A 846 12.70 12.25 -10.28
C ILE A 846 11.55 13.25 -10.34
N GLU A 847 10.89 13.39 -11.49
CA GLU A 847 9.83 14.38 -11.65
C GLU A 847 8.75 14.01 -12.65
N HIS A 848 7.56 14.57 -12.39
CA HIS A 848 6.38 14.50 -13.24
C HIS A 848 5.87 15.90 -13.65
N ASN A 849 6.32 16.95 -12.97
CA ASN A 849 5.95 18.34 -13.28
C ASN A 849 6.61 18.80 -14.57
N MET A 850 5.80 19.18 -15.57
CA MET A 850 6.28 19.56 -16.90
C MET A 850 7.12 20.82 -16.90
N ASP A 851 6.89 21.75 -15.98
CA ASP A 851 7.64 23.00 -15.87
C ASP A 851 9.07 22.75 -15.40
N LEU A 852 9.29 21.84 -14.45
CA LEU A 852 10.64 21.44 -14.05
C LEU A 852 11.30 20.59 -15.13
N ILE A 853 10.56 19.65 -15.73
CA ILE A 853 11.10 18.77 -16.80
C ILE A 853 11.57 19.61 -18.01
N LYS A 854 10.77 20.60 -18.47
CA LYS A 854 11.17 21.48 -19.58
C LYS A 854 12.38 22.35 -19.24
N SER A 855 12.64 22.62 -17.94
CA SER A 855 13.74 23.44 -17.44
C SER A 855 15.04 22.63 -17.22
N ALA A 856 15.00 21.30 -17.26
CA ALA A 856 16.15 20.42 -17.08
C ALA A 856 17.13 20.46 -18.27
N ASP A 857 18.43 20.23 -18.02
CA ASP A 857 19.46 20.15 -19.06
C ASP A 857 19.47 18.79 -19.76
N TYR A 858 19.07 17.72 -19.08
CA TYR A 858 19.11 16.35 -19.59
C TYR A 858 18.01 15.50 -18.97
N LEU A 859 17.41 14.62 -19.76
CA LEU A 859 16.34 13.71 -19.34
C LEU A 859 16.75 12.25 -19.48
N LEU A 860 16.25 11.43 -18.58
CA LEU A 860 16.25 9.98 -18.65
C LEU A 860 14.79 9.51 -18.51
N ASP A 861 14.17 9.05 -19.61
CA ASP A 861 12.76 8.67 -19.63
C ASP A 861 12.58 7.16 -19.56
N PHE A 862 11.91 6.69 -18.49
CA PHE A 862 11.68 5.28 -18.16
C PHE A 862 10.31 4.81 -18.62
N GLY A 863 10.22 3.56 -19.05
CA GLY A 863 8.94 2.93 -19.43
C GLY A 863 9.14 1.60 -20.16
N PRO A 864 8.28 1.26 -21.15
CA PRO A 864 7.12 2.02 -21.65
C PRO A 864 5.94 2.08 -20.67
N GLU A 865 5.76 1.03 -19.87
CA GLU A 865 4.66 0.88 -18.91
C GLU A 865 5.19 0.75 -17.47
N GLY A 866 4.29 0.56 -16.49
CA GLY A 866 4.63 0.20 -15.12
C GLY A 866 4.90 -1.29 -14.93
N GLY A 867 5.40 -1.68 -13.75
CA GLY A 867 5.56 -3.08 -13.34
C GLY A 867 6.45 -3.91 -14.27
N ALA A 868 6.00 -5.11 -14.60
CA ALA A 868 6.75 -6.10 -15.39
C ALA A 868 7.07 -5.63 -16.83
N ASN A 869 6.25 -4.75 -17.37
CA ASN A 869 6.40 -4.18 -18.73
C ASN A 869 7.22 -2.88 -18.74
N GLY A 870 7.67 -2.42 -17.57
CA GLY A 870 8.55 -1.27 -17.41
C GLY A 870 10.03 -1.62 -17.29
N GLY A 871 10.79 -0.76 -16.61
CA GLY A 871 12.18 -1.00 -16.23
C GLY A 871 13.21 -0.80 -17.35
N THR A 872 12.82 -0.14 -18.44
CA THR A 872 13.73 0.16 -19.56
C THR A 872 13.85 1.67 -19.77
N LEU A 873 14.98 2.11 -20.33
CA LEU A 873 15.19 3.49 -20.75
C LEU A 873 14.68 3.65 -22.18
N ILE A 874 13.63 4.48 -22.36
CA ILE A 874 12.98 4.68 -23.66
C ILE A 874 13.63 5.82 -24.44
N ALA A 875 13.97 6.91 -23.75
CA ALA A 875 14.57 8.10 -24.32
C ALA A 875 15.59 8.70 -23.35
N LYS A 876 16.61 9.32 -23.89
CA LYS A 876 17.60 10.12 -23.16
C LYS A 876 18.07 11.29 -24.05
N GLY A 877 18.44 12.38 -23.42
CA GLY A 877 18.93 13.58 -24.15
C GLY A 877 18.33 14.86 -23.55
N THR A 878 18.38 15.94 -24.33
CA THR A 878 17.72 17.19 -23.95
C THR A 878 16.21 17.06 -24.00
N PRO A 879 15.44 17.92 -23.31
CA PRO A 879 13.99 17.93 -23.40
C PRO A 879 13.44 17.93 -24.82
N GLU A 880 14.12 18.65 -25.72
CA GLU A 880 13.76 18.75 -27.14
C GLU A 880 13.96 17.44 -27.90
N GLU A 881 15.02 16.69 -27.57
CA GLU A 881 15.31 15.36 -28.15
C GLU A 881 14.30 14.34 -27.69
N VAL A 882 13.96 14.33 -26.39
CA VAL A 882 12.95 13.42 -25.79
C VAL A 882 11.56 13.72 -26.36
N ALA A 883 11.20 15.00 -26.55
CA ALA A 883 9.93 15.41 -27.15
C ALA A 883 9.73 14.88 -28.59
N ASN A 884 10.80 14.56 -29.28
CA ASN A 884 10.79 13.99 -30.63
C ASN A 884 10.81 12.45 -30.64
N THR A 885 10.87 11.79 -29.50
CA THR A 885 10.86 10.31 -29.40
C THR A 885 9.45 9.78 -29.39
N PRO A 886 8.94 9.06 -30.43
CA PRO A 886 7.54 8.67 -30.57
C PRO A 886 7.03 7.72 -29.47
N LYS A 887 7.93 6.91 -28.90
CA LYS A 887 7.62 5.92 -27.85
C LYS A 887 7.53 6.52 -26.44
N SER A 888 7.98 7.76 -26.25
CA SER A 888 7.97 8.44 -24.96
C SER A 888 6.62 9.08 -24.69
N TYR A 889 5.94 8.65 -23.62
CA TYR A 889 4.75 9.35 -23.13
C TYR A 889 5.10 10.76 -22.65
N THR A 890 6.15 10.88 -21.83
CA THR A 890 6.69 12.18 -21.38
C THR A 890 6.95 13.08 -22.57
N GLY A 891 7.56 12.55 -23.64
CA GLY A 891 7.84 13.30 -24.86
C GLY A 891 6.59 13.86 -25.54
N LYS A 892 5.48 13.14 -25.55
CA LYS A 892 4.19 13.63 -26.12
C LYS A 892 3.67 14.88 -25.41
N TYR A 893 3.69 14.87 -24.07
CA TYR A 893 3.23 16.02 -23.26
C TYR A 893 4.24 17.16 -23.33
N LEU A 894 5.53 16.87 -23.28
CA LEU A 894 6.61 17.84 -23.39
C LEU A 894 6.55 18.61 -24.72
N LYS A 895 6.21 17.94 -25.82
CA LYS A 895 6.03 18.56 -27.13
C LYS A 895 4.94 19.64 -27.16
N LYS A 896 3.85 19.46 -26.35
CA LYS A 896 2.78 20.45 -26.19
C LYS A 896 3.30 21.69 -25.46
N VAL A 897 4.12 21.49 -24.43
CA VAL A 897 4.62 22.56 -23.54
C VAL A 897 5.76 23.34 -24.17
N LEU A 898 6.66 22.69 -24.94
CA LEU A 898 7.77 23.35 -25.66
C LEU A 898 7.28 24.18 -26.85
N ARG A 899 6.08 23.93 -27.39
CA ARG A 899 5.49 24.68 -28.52
C ARG A 899 4.67 25.90 -28.08
N LYS A 900 4.21 25.92 -26.81
CA LYS A 900 3.49 27.04 -26.21
C LYS A 900 4.46 28.17 -25.81
#